data_d15960e179e015668f43224eb190345b
#
_entry.id   d15960e179e015668f43224eb190345b
#
_cell.length_a   1.000
_cell.length_b   1.000
_cell.length_c   1.000
_cell.angle_alpha   90.00
_cell.angle_beta   90.00
_cell.angle_gamma   90.00
#
_symmetry.space_group_name_H-M   'P 1'
#
loop_
_entity.id
_entity.type
_entity.pdbx_description
1 polymer ?
#
loop_
_entity_poly.entity_id
_entity_poly.type
_entity_poly.pdbx_seq_one_letter_code
_entity_poly.pdbx_strand_id
1 'polypeptide(L)'
;MSAERITWDQFIICCNDSQSVNLRFEDLCRQLFWEEFLSDNSSPVYLHSDPNHPGIETTPVYSERLKQNVGFQVKYFYNQADYSQIEQSTNKIIKYYTGKIETVYLYSNKSLTTSSESYKRIEKNLNKAGINLIPITNETILDLLRVKYTKLALYYFESHALTEEWFEKHQEIAELELGDRFNANLNVSTEAEDIISLFLRDNAGCQILNSRKEKMLETAKEKVQDYIYQQHKDYLNKLIKILSDIASVDSISIEDAISWNDRVHNAVQDDLIRLNSVVVESNKELDVLRQVKNTTTEENKKRYGKIGKLVTSRNICMDLIDFADSLFVNKEEISLLRKNILFLRGRAGIGKSHLLASKSHQLISNKQPALLLLGGDYTSTSDIIKQIEDSMREVAVPFEEILDILENIGKLQNYIVPIMIDAINESWKPDLWKNALPRILQKVSELSYVKLIISYRTEYETKFADKNLITRFNVIQYEHRGFERKTIESVREFLNYYKIPFTPEQILSQDITNPLFLTLYCQTYVGDNAELPVLYMRLLNQQNLKINKKIMQVLEVKGYDLEEEILQNVVGAISEHVLASSKKTFLKEEIERLSVWQNIGIVSRPYITKMLQEGVLHSFIRNDGETLYFAYDQMNDIFCAKAAVAKYKTKDELKNYLINDLLKLDNYGQVKYENRSLYVNVCAAYAEKYGEECIDTLETVVNKEDRRELFAEYVKSLQWRNIVYLSLEVVDTLYTI
;
A
#
# COMPACT_ATOMS: atom_id res chain seq x y z
N MET A 1 -16.82 16.50 25.37
CA MET A 1 -17.25 15.44 26.31
C MET A 1 -16.29 14.29 26.13
N SER A 2 -15.66 13.83 27.23
CA SER A 2 -14.71 12.70 27.17
C SER A 2 -15.47 11.44 26.72
N ALA A 3 -14.91 10.70 25.77
CA ALA A 3 -15.47 9.44 25.36
C ALA A 3 -15.59 8.51 26.58
N GLU A 4 -16.77 7.94 26.76
CA GLU A 4 -17.09 7.09 27.88
C GLU A 4 -16.37 5.73 27.67
N ARG A 5 -15.37 5.47 28.49
CA ARG A 5 -14.66 4.18 28.49
C ARG A 5 -15.59 3.07 28.91
N ILE A 6 -15.49 1.88 28.29
CA ILE A 6 -16.12 0.66 28.80
C ILE A 6 -15.47 0.32 30.14
N THR A 7 -16.08 0.78 31.23
CA THR A 7 -15.65 0.57 32.61
C THR A 7 -16.80 0.07 33.46
N TRP A 8 -16.52 -0.58 34.60
CA TRP A 8 -17.56 -1.02 35.50
C TRP A 8 -18.31 0.15 36.15
N ASP A 9 -17.71 1.32 36.26
CA ASP A 9 -18.36 2.54 36.70
C ASP A 9 -19.42 2.99 35.70
N GLN A 10 -19.09 2.96 34.41
CA GLN A 10 -20.03 3.23 33.31
C GLN A 10 -21.19 2.20 33.32
N PHE A 11 -20.87 0.90 33.51
CA PHE A 11 -21.89 -0.14 33.63
C PHE A 11 -22.91 0.16 34.75
N ILE A 12 -22.44 0.66 35.92
CA ILE A 12 -23.29 1.06 37.02
C ILE A 12 -24.17 2.27 36.65
N ILE A 13 -23.58 3.28 35.98
CA ILE A 13 -24.30 4.48 35.55
C ILE A 13 -25.42 4.13 34.57
N CYS A 14 -25.19 3.17 33.68
CA CYS A 14 -26.20 2.69 32.71
C CYS A 14 -27.28 1.77 33.33
N CYS A 15 -27.19 1.44 34.61
CA CYS A 15 -28.25 0.74 35.30
C CYS A 15 -29.40 1.70 35.66
N ASN A 16 -30.59 1.46 35.15
CA ASN A 16 -31.77 2.22 35.54
C ASN A 16 -32.12 1.98 37.03
N ASP A 17 -32.70 2.97 37.69
CA ASP A 17 -33.10 2.90 39.12
C ASP A 17 -33.94 1.69 39.50
N SER A 18 -34.59 1.03 38.54
CA SER A 18 -35.44 -0.13 38.73
C SER A 18 -34.73 -1.48 38.57
N GLN A 19 -33.48 -1.51 38.09
CA GLN A 19 -32.76 -2.75 37.78
C GLN A 19 -31.53 -2.93 38.68
N SER A 20 -31.45 -4.05 39.40
CA SER A 20 -30.27 -4.38 40.20
C SER A 20 -29.04 -4.57 39.31
N VAL A 21 -27.88 -3.96 39.68
CA VAL A 21 -26.60 -4.12 38.99
C VAL A 21 -26.22 -5.60 38.84
N ASN A 22 -26.53 -6.41 39.84
CA ASN A 22 -26.26 -7.86 39.82
C ASN A 22 -27.06 -8.57 38.72
N LEU A 23 -28.35 -8.27 38.58
CA LEU A 23 -29.19 -8.86 37.52
C LEU A 23 -28.76 -8.43 36.15
N ARG A 24 -28.42 -7.16 35.97
CA ARG A 24 -27.92 -6.65 34.71
C ARG A 24 -26.55 -7.29 34.33
N PHE A 25 -25.69 -7.52 35.30
CA PHE A 25 -24.42 -8.22 35.09
C PHE A 25 -24.64 -9.71 34.79
N GLU A 26 -25.60 -10.35 35.42
CA GLU A 26 -25.97 -11.72 35.08
C GLU A 26 -26.52 -11.84 33.68
N ASP A 27 -27.36 -10.91 33.22
CA ASP A 27 -27.86 -10.84 31.85
C ASP A 27 -26.72 -10.67 30.82
N LEU A 28 -25.79 -9.78 31.10
CA LEU A 28 -24.60 -9.61 30.24
C LEU A 28 -23.76 -10.90 30.13
N CYS A 29 -23.45 -11.52 31.28
CA CYS A 29 -22.67 -12.75 31.32
C CYS A 29 -23.41 -13.93 30.68
N ARG A 30 -24.74 -14.00 30.77
CA ARG A 30 -25.54 -15.01 30.10
C ARG A 30 -25.47 -14.88 28.59
N GLN A 31 -25.51 -13.65 28.05
CA GLN A 31 -25.36 -13.41 26.61
C GLN A 31 -23.95 -13.71 26.15
N LEU A 32 -22.91 -13.29 26.88
CA LEU A 32 -21.55 -13.65 26.60
C LEU A 32 -21.29 -15.16 26.58
N PHE A 33 -21.87 -15.88 27.59
CA PHE A 33 -21.77 -17.33 27.66
C PHE A 33 -22.42 -18.02 26.46
N TRP A 34 -23.60 -17.54 26.05
CA TRP A 34 -24.30 -18.06 24.89
C TRP A 34 -23.50 -17.83 23.60
N GLU A 35 -23.05 -16.63 23.37
CA GLU A 35 -22.25 -16.25 22.19
C GLU A 35 -20.93 -17.04 22.12
N GLU A 36 -20.21 -17.19 23.23
CA GLU A 36 -18.92 -17.86 23.28
C GLU A 36 -18.99 -19.38 23.12
N PHE A 37 -20.02 -20.02 23.61
CA PHE A 37 -20.00 -21.49 23.78
C PHE A 37 -21.20 -22.23 23.16
N LEU A 38 -22.25 -21.56 22.75
CA LEU A 38 -23.48 -22.18 22.33
C LEU A 38 -24.05 -21.67 21.00
N SER A 39 -23.59 -20.54 20.51
CA SER A 39 -24.09 -19.93 19.25
C SER A 39 -23.89 -20.83 18.03
N ASP A 40 -22.83 -21.65 18.03
CA ASP A 40 -22.49 -22.59 16.95
C ASP A 40 -23.23 -23.95 17.04
N ASN A 41 -24.11 -24.17 18.06
CA ASN A 41 -24.85 -25.41 18.18
C ASN A 41 -25.84 -25.56 17.02
N SER A 42 -25.91 -26.75 16.45
CA SER A 42 -26.80 -27.08 15.31
C SER A 42 -28.29 -26.96 15.67
N SER A 43 -28.63 -27.12 16.94
CA SER A 43 -30.00 -26.94 17.48
C SER A 43 -30.05 -25.72 18.36
N PRO A 44 -31.15 -24.93 18.31
CA PRO A 44 -31.33 -23.76 19.18
C PRO A 44 -31.24 -24.12 20.66
N VAL A 45 -30.39 -23.44 21.40
CA VAL A 45 -30.24 -23.64 22.86
C VAL A 45 -30.80 -22.42 23.58
N TYR A 46 -31.75 -22.67 24.50
CA TYR A 46 -32.34 -21.62 25.32
C TYR A 46 -31.82 -21.77 26.76
N LEU A 47 -31.21 -20.70 27.27
CA LEU A 47 -30.77 -20.65 28.65
C LEU A 47 -31.91 -20.24 29.55
N HIS A 48 -32.35 -21.13 30.41
CA HIS A 48 -33.34 -20.83 31.40
C HIS A 48 -32.66 -20.35 32.69
N SER A 49 -32.90 -19.09 33.10
CA SER A 49 -32.50 -18.62 34.41
C SER A 49 -33.64 -18.93 35.39
N ASP A 50 -33.40 -19.87 36.27
CA ASP A 50 -34.28 -20.11 37.44
C ASP A 50 -33.55 -19.56 38.66
N PRO A 51 -34.12 -18.58 39.38
CA PRO A 51 -33.49 -17.99 40.58
C PRO A 51 -33.17 -19.02 41.67
N ASN A 52 -33.69 -20.24 41.56
CA ASN A 52 -33.43 -21.33 42.51
C ASN A 52 -32.37 -22.36 42.03
N HIS A 53 -31.70 -22.15 40.89
CA HIS A 53 -30.63 -23.04 40.48
C HIS A 53 -29.46 -23.03 41.51
N PRO A 54 -29.10 -24.18 42.06
CA PRO A 54 -28.12 -24.21 43.13
C PRO A 54 -26.68 -24.08 42.58
N GLY A 55 -26.15 -22.86 42.61
CA GLY A 55 -24.73 -22.62 42.39
C GLY A 55 -24.32 -22.32 40.95
N ILE A 56 -25.18 -22.49 39.95
CA ILE A 56 -25.01 -22.03 38.57
C ILE A 56 -26.23 -21.26 38.13
N GLU A 57 -26.12 -20.42 37.11
CA GLU A 57 -27.20 -19.52 36.64
C GLU A 57 -28.07 -20.16 35.55
N THR A 58 -27.79 -21.37 35.14
CA THR A 58 -28.54 -22.15 34.14
C THR A 58 -28.42 -23.64 34.39
N THR A 59 -29.32 -24.47 33.85
CA THR A 59 -29.10 -25.92 33.77
C THR A 59 -27.84 -26.24 32.95
N PRO A 60 -27.12 -27.36 33.25
CA PRO A 60 -26.03 -27.78 32.39
C PRO A 60 -26.44 -27.95 30.93
N VAL A 61 -25.69 -27.40 30.01
CA VAL A 61 -26.01 -27.38 28.58
C VAL A 61 -24.84 -28.00 27.80
N TYR A 62 -25.16 -28.80 26.77
CA TYR A 62 -24.14 -29.38 25.92
C TYR A 62 -23.66 -28.34 24.87
N SER A 63 -22.36 -28.10 24.84
CA SER A 63 -21.70 -27.29 23.82
C SER A 63 -21.15 -28.23 22.73
N GLU A 64 -21.68 -28.12 21.53
CA GLU A 64 -21.17 -28.89 20.38
C GLU A 64 -19.73 -28.53 20.03
N ARG A 65 -19.39 -27.24 20.19
CA ARG A 65 -18.03 -26.72 19.97
C ARG A 65 -17.01 -27.36 20.91
N LEU A 66 -17.35 -27.48 22.19
CA LEU A 66 -16.45 -28.00 23.22
C LEU A 66 -16.65 -29.50 23.46
N LYS A 67 -17.70 -30.12 22.91
CA LYS A 67 -18.06 -31.52 23.07
C LYS A 67 -18.23 -31.94 24.54
N GLN A 68 -18.76 -31.06 25.38
CA GLN A 68 -18.95 -31.29 26.81
C GLN A 68 -20.14 -30.50 27.36
N ASN A 69 -20.65 -30.89 28.54
CA ASN A 69 -21.66 -30.15 29.25
C ASN A 69 -21.02 -29.00 30.01
N VAL A 70 -21.51 -27.80 29.78
CA VAL A 70 -21.00 -26.56 30.35
C VAL A 70 -22.11 -25.84 31.14
N GLY A 71 -21.67 -24.98 32.02
CA GLY A 71 -22.55 -24.06 32.74
C GLY A 71 -21.77 -22.84 33.21
N PHE A 72 -22.43 -21.83 33.67
CA PHE A 72 -21.78 -20.62 34.15
C PHE A 72 -22.33 -20.17 35.51
N GLN A 73 -21.46 -19.42 36.18
CA GLN A 73 -21.78 -18.74 37.44
C GLN A 73 -21.36 -17.30 37.35
N VAL A 74 -22.13 -16.40 37.94
CA VAL A 74 -21.87 -14.96 37.92
C VAL A 74 -21.70 -14.42 39.34
N LYS A 75 -20.68 -13.57 39.50
CA LYS A 75 -20.41 -12.84 40.75
C LYS A 75 -20.07 -11.40 40.47
N TYR A 76 -20.95 -10.49 40.82
CA TYR A 76 -20.67 -9.06 40.82
C TYR A 76 -20.21 -8.62 42.21
N PHE A 77 -19.05 -8.04 42.33
CA PHE A 77 -18.49 -7.52 43.57
C PHE A 77 -18.33 -6.00 43.53
N TYR A 78 -18.87 -5.31 44.50
CA TYR A 78 -18.74 -3.83 44.58
C TYR A 78 -17.31 -3.40 44.94
N ASN A 79 -16.67 -4.10 45.89
CA ASN A 79 -15.32 -3.77 46.38
C ASN A 79 -14.29 -4.78 45.86
N GLN A 80 -14.00 -5.80 46.62
CA GLN A 80 -13.03 -6.88 46.32
C GLN A 80 -13.74 -8.20 46.08
N ALA A 81 -13.06 -9.11 45.37
CA ALA A 81 -13.58 -10.45 45.15
C ALA A 81 -13.71 -11.22 46.49
N ASP A 82 -14.86 -11.76 46.76
CA ASP A 82 -15.16 -12.56 47.98
C ASP A 82 -15.09 -14.05 47.63
N TYR A 83 -14.00 -14.67 47.95
CA TYR A 83 -13.81 -16.11 47.73
C TYR A 83 -14.74 -17.00 48.54
N SER A 84 -15.29 -16.53 49.69
CA SER A 84 -16.21 -17.29 50.47
C SER A 84 -17.58 -17.47 49.77
N GLN A 85 -18.03 -16.44 49.07
CA GLN A 85 -19.23 -16.52 48.23
C GLN A 85 -19.02 -17.44 47.01
N ILE A 86 -17.81 -17.43 46.40
CA ILE A 86 -17.47 -18.33 45.31
C ILE A 86 -17.46 -19.78 45.84
N GLU A 87 -16.83 -20.04 47.01
CA GLU A 87 -16.75 -21.36 47.61
C GLU A 87 -18.15 -21.92 47.99
N GLN A 88 -19.04 -21.10 48.55
CA GLN A 88 -20.42 -21.49 48.83
C GLN A 88 -21.16 -21.94 47.56
N SER A 89 -21.01 -21.20 46.47
CA SER A 89 -21.64 -21.56 45.20
C SER A 89 -21.04 -22.81 44.59
N THR A 90 -19.71 -22.96 44.59
CA THR A 90 -19.02 -24.13 44.04
C THR A 90 -19.33 -25.40 44.85
N ASN A 91 -19.52 -25.30 46.18
CA ASN A 91 -19.96 -26.41 47.01
C ASN A 91 -21.39 -26.87 46.61
N LYS A 92 -22.30 -25.96 46.26
CA LYS A 92 -23.59 -26.32 45.69
C LYS A 92 -23.45 -27.01 44.35
N ILE A 93 -22.56 -26.53 43.47
CA ILE A 93 -22.26 -27.15 42.16
C ILE A 93 -21.81 -28.60 42.37
N ILE A 94 -20.87 -28.84 43.24
CA ILE A 94 -20.38 -30.20 43.57
C ILE A 94 -21.55 -31.07 44.03
N LYS A 95 -22.40 -30.56 44.95
CA LYS A 95 -23.48 -31.34 45.50
C LYS A 95 -24.55 -31.75 44.47
N TYR A 96 -24.91 -30.89 43.53
CA TYR A 96 -26.06 -31.09 42.67
C TYR A 96 -25.72 -31.50 41.22
N TYR A 97 -24.48 -31.22 40.77
CA TYR A 97 -24.10 -31.35 39.35
C TYR A 97 -22.90 -32.25 39.10
N THR A 98 -22.31 -32.89 40.10
CA THR A 98 -21.26 -33.91 39.88
C THR A 98 -21.75 -34.98 38.91
N GLY A 99 -21.01 -35.27 37.86
CA GLY A 99 -21.37 -36.21 36.80
C GLY A 99 -22.36 -35.68 35.76
N LYS A 100 -22.80 -34.41 35.85
CA LYS A 100 -23.73 -33.78 34.92
C LYS A 100 -23.12 -32.59 34.19
N ILE A 101 -22.03 -32.05 34.70
CA ILE A 101 -21.31 -30.91 34.14
C ILE A 101 -19.80 -31.17 34.16
N GLU A 102 -19.11 -30.88 33.08
CA GLU A 102 -17.66 -31.02 32.98
C GLU A 102 -16.93 -29.72 33.23
N THR A 103 -17.48 -28.58 32.80
CA THR A 103 -16.85 -27.28 32.97
C THR A 103 -17.84 -26.20 33.42
N VAL A 104 -17.39 -25.39 34.39
CA VAL A 104 -18.12 -24.21 34.88
C VAL A 104 -17.28 -22.96 34.59
N TYR A 105 -17.90 -21.99 33.92
CA TYR A 105 -17.30 -20.67 33.64
C TYR A 105 -17.73 -19.69 34.75
N LEU A 106 -16.74 -19.15 35.47
CA LEU A 106 -16.98 -18.19 36.55
C LEU A 106 -16.74 -16.77 36.07
N TYR A 107 -17.82 -16.03 35.81
CA TYR A 107 -17.80 -14.62 35.46
C TYR A 107 -17.69 -13.73 36.71
N SER A 108 -16.74 -12.78 36.69
CA SER A 108 -16.60 -11.78 37.75
C SER A 108 -16.14 -10.43 37.21
N ASN A 109 -16.79 -9.34 37.68
CA ASN A 109 -16.35 -7.98 37.39
C ASN A 109 -15.04 -7.58 38.09
N LYS A 110 -14.47 -8.42 38.95
CA LYS A 110 -13.18 -8.22 39.62
C LYS A 110 -12.20 -9.32 39.23
N SER A 111 -10.92 -8.95 39.18
CA SER A 111 -9.85 -9.91 38.94
C SER A 111 -9.77 -10.92 40.10
N LEU A 112 -9.55 -12.19 39.78
CA LEU A 112 -9.34 -13.27 40.71
C LEU A 112 -7.88 -13.67 40.74
N THR A 113 -7.29 -13.72 41.95
CA THR A 113 -5.93 -14.19 42.14
C THR A 113 -5.93 -15.72 42.16
N THR A 114 -5.72 -16.33 41.00
CA THR A 114 -5.72 -17.81 40.83
C THR A 114 -4.61 -18.50 41.60
N SER A 115 -3.52 -17.80 41.95
CA SER A 115 -2.43 -18.31 42.81
C SER A 115 -2.77 -18.31 44.29
N SER A 116 -3.85 -17.68 44.73
CA SER A 116 -4.28 -17.62 46.16
C SER A 116 -4.66 -18.99 46.69
N GLU A 117 -4.39 -19.23 47.98
CA GLU A 117 -4.78 -20.50 48.63
C GLU A 117 -6.28 -20.76 48.60
N SER A 118 -7.10 -19.71 48.72
CA SER A 118 -8.54 -19.81 48.65
C SER A 118 -9.00 -20.27 47.25
N TYR A 119 -8.49 -19.70 46.19
CA TYR A 119 -8.82 -20.13 44.84
C TYR A 119 -8.37 -21.55 44.55
N LYS A 120 -7.13 -21.89 44.88
CA LYS A 120 -6.58 -23.28 44.73
C LYS A 120 -7.41 -24.31 45.50
N ARG A 121 -7.92 -23.96 46.66
CA ARG A 121 -8.79 -24.86 47.44
C ARG A 121 -10.10 -25.12 46.72
N ILE A 122 -10.74 -24.07 46.20
CA ILE A 122 -11.99 -24.14 45.41
C ILE A 122 -11.78 -25.02 44.16
N GLU A 123 -10.73 -24.71 43.38
CA GLU A 123 -10.38 -25.44 42.19
C GLU A 123 -10.08 -26.92 42.46
N LYS A 124 -9.33 -27.19 43.49
CA LYS A 124 -9.00 -28.58 43.93
C LYS A 124 -10.25 -29.36 44.29
N ASN A 125 -11.23 -28.72 44.95
CA ASN A 125 -12.50 -29.38 45.36
C ASN A 125 -13.38 -29.70 44.13
N LEU A 126 -13.46 -28.79 43.19
CA LEU A 126 -14.18 -29.03 41.94
C LEU A 126 -13.51 -30.09 41.06
N ASN A 127 -12.20 -30.04 40.92
CA ASN A 127 -11.43 -31.04 40.16
C ASN A 127 -11.58 -32.46 40.74
N LYS A 128 -11.71 -32.61 42.08
CA LYS A 128 -11.98 -33.90 42.70
C LYS A 128 -13.39 -34.44 42.34
N ALA A 129 -14.33 -33.55 42.04
CA ALA A 129 -15.67 -33.89 41.58
C ALA A 129 -15.74 -34.06 40.04
N GLY A 130 -14.63 -33.97 39.32
CA GLY A 130 -14.55 -34.06 37.84
C GLY A 130 -15.05 -32.82 37.14
N ILE A 131 -15.04 -31.66 37.79
CA ILE A 131 -15.57 -30.39 37.26
C ILE A 131 -14.40 -29.41 37.12
N ASN A 132 -14.18 -28.89 35.91
CA ASN A 132 -13.20 -27.86 35.63
C ASN A 132 -13.78 -26.47 35.90
N LEU A 133 -13.00 -25.55 36.52
CA LEU A 133 -13.40 -24.17 36.76
C LEU A 133 -12.57 -23.22 35.90
N ILE A 134 -13.21 -22.47 35.02
CA ILE A 134 -12.55 -21.48 34.16
C ILE A 134 -13.04 -20.08 34.56
N PRO A 135 -12.17 -19.22 35.12
CA PRO A 135 -12.53 -17.86 35.46
C PRO A 135 -12.48 -16.95 34.21
N ILE A 136 -13.55 -16.18 33.98
CA ILE A 136 -13.62 -15.10 33.00
C ILE A 136 -13.86 -13.81 33.78
N THR A 137 -12.84 -13.00 33.94
CA THR A 137 -12.87 -11.92 34.92
C THR A 137 -12.54 -10.58 34.33
N ASN A 138 -12.98 -9.51 34.98
CA ASN A 138 -12.66 -8.11 34.78
C ASN A 138 -12.20 -7.76 33.35
N GLU A 139 -10.89 -7.64 33.12
CA GLU A 139 -10.32 -7.23 31.83
C GLU A 139 -10.72 -8.18 30.70
N THR A 140 -10.78 -9.49 30.96
CA THR A 140 -11.21 -10.47 29.93
C THR A 140 -12.63 -10.18 29.44
N ILE A 141 -13.56 -9.85 30.36
CA ILE A 141 -14.93 -9.49 29.99
C ILE A 141 -14.96 -8.19 29.20
N LEU A 142 -14.24 -7.16 29.69
CA LEU A 142 -14.18 -5.87 29.02
C LEU A 142 -13.54 -5.97 27.64
N ASP A 143 -12.49 -6.79 27.48
CA ASP A 143 -11.84 -7.03 26.22
C ASP A 143 -12.74 -7.76 25.22
N LEU A 144 -13.48 -8.79 25.67
CA LEU A 144 -14.49 -9.45 24.84
C LEU A 144 -15.56 -8.47 24.34
N LEU A 145 -16.00 -7.57 25.20
CA LEU A 145 -16.99 -6.55 24.84
C LEU A 145 -16.44 -5.50 23.88
N ARG A 146 -15.19 -5.08 24.07
CA ARG A 146 -14.55 -4.07 23.20
C ARG A 146 -14.31 -4.58 21.80
N VAL A 147 -14.10 -5.86 21.63
CA VAL A 147 -13.53 -6.43 20.39
C VAL A 147 -14.49 -7.36 19.68
N LYS A 148 -15.14 -8.26 20.40
CA LYS A 148 -15.92 -9.32 19.77
C LYS A 148 -17.44 -9.08 19.91
N TYR A 149 -17.87 -8.60 21.07
CA TYR A 149 -19.29 -8.43 21.38
C TYR A 149 -19.67 -6.96 21.53
N THR A 150 -19.31 -6.17 20.55
CA THR A 150 -19.49 -4.71 20.55
C THR A 150 -20.97 -4.29 20.63
N LYS A 151 -21.90 -5.10 20.11
CA LYS A 151 -23.35 -4.88 20.25
C LYS A 151 -23.80 -5.00 21.72
N LEU A 152 -23.17 -5.90 22.49
CA LEU A 152 -23.42 -6.00 23.93
C LEU A 152 -22.78 -4.83 24.67
N ALA A 153 -21.59 -4.40 24.26
CA ALA A 153 -20.96 -3.20 24.79
C ALA A 153 -21.85 -1.96 24.60
N LEU A 154 -22.38 -1.76 23.40
CA LEU A 154 -23.31 -0.68 23.11
C LEU A 154 -24.57 -0.75 24.02
N TYR A 155 -25.16 -1.91 24.18
CA TYR A 155 -26.40 -2.09 24.97
C TYR A 155 -26.16 -1.90 26.45
N TYR A 156 -25.09 -2.47 27.02
CA TYR A 156 -24.87 -2.50 28.47
C TYR A 156 -24.09 -1.29 28.98
N PHE A 157 -23.29 -0.62 28.15
CA PHE A 157 -22.38 0.48 28.52
C PHE A 157 -22.69 1.79 27.77
N GLU A 158 -23.65 1.77 26.85
CA GLU A 158 -23.95 2.90 25.97
C GLU A 158 -22.68 3.43 25.23
N SER A 159 -21.73 2.52 24.96
CA SER A 159 -20.46 2.88 24.35
C SER A 159 -20.51 2.77 22.84
N HIS A 160 -19.89 3.71 22.16
CA HIS A 160 -19.64 3.62 20.73
C HIS A 160 -18.43 2.70 20.48
N ALA A 161 -18.65 1.56 19.83
CA ALA A 161 -17.60 0.60 19.54
C ALA A 161 -17.30 0.55 18.02
N LEU A 162 -16.06 0.28 17.67
CA LEU A 162 -15.66 -0.01 16.30
C LEU A 162 -16.11 -1.44 15.94
N THR A 163 -17.26 -1.57 15.27
CA THR A 163 -17.82 -2.86 14.85
C THR A 163 -17.32 -3.27 13.47
N GLU A 164 -17.46 -4.56 13.10
CA GLU A 164 -17.19 -4.99 11.70
C GLU A 164 -18.01 -4.15 10.71
N GLU A 165 -19.30 -3.92 10.97
CA GLU A 165 -20.17 -3.08 10.15
C GLU A 165 -19.67 -1.62 10.04
N TRP A 166 -19.07 -1.10 11.11
CA TRP A 166 -18.47 0.24 11.09
C TRP A 166 -17.26 0.28 10.14
N PHE A 167 -16.36 -0.72 10.19
CA PHE A 167 -15.21 -0.78 9.30
C PHE A 167 -15.64 -0.95 7.83
N GLU A 168 -16.62 -1.81 7.55
CA GLU A 168 -17.19 -1.99 6.21
C GLU A 168 -17.76 -0.67 5.68
N LYS A 169 -18.60 0.02 6.45
CA LYS A 169 -19.20 1.30 6.08
C LYS A 169 -18.15 2.41 5.90
N HIS A 170 -17.15 2.45 6.78
CA HIS A 170 -16.05 3.42 6.67
C HIS A 170 -15.23 3.21 5.39
N GLN A 171 -14.95 1.96 5.04
CA GLN A 171 -14.28 1.58 3.80
C GLN A 171 -15.11 1.96 2.57
N GLU A 172 -16.40 1.65 2.55
CA GLU A 172 -17.29 2.04 1.43
C GLU A 172 -17.29 3.55 1.20
N ILE A 173 -17.29 4.34 2.26
CA ILE A 173 -17.22 5.80 2.16
C ILE A 173 -15.89 6.24 1.57
N ALA A 174 -14.77 5.72 2.05
CA ALA A 174 -13.44 6.03 1.51
C ALA A 174 -13.32 5.66 0.03
N GLU A 175 -13.88 4.51 -0.39
CA GLU A 175 -13.92 4.09 -1.79
C GLU A 175 -14.77 5.02 -2.67
N LEU A 176 -15.92 5.46 -2.17
CA LEU A 176 -16.77 6.45 -2.86
C LEU A 176 -16.05 7.79 -3.04
N GLU A 177 -15.32 8.23 -2.03
CA GLU A 177 -14.54 9.48 -2.07
C GLU A 177 -13.34 9.38 -3.02
N LEU A 178 -12.69 8.21 -3.10
CA LEU A 178 -11.65 7.95 -4.10
C LEU A 178 -12.20 7.95 -5.53
N GLY A 179 -13.44 7.49 -5.73
CA GLY A 179 -14.10 7.45 -7.04
C GLY A 179 -13.26 6.71 -8.08
N ASP A 180 -13.00 7.34 -9.23
CA ASP A 180 -12.24 6.73 -10.34
C ASP A 180 -10.78 6.39 -9.99
N ARG A 181 -10.27 6.83 -8.83
CA ARG A 181 -8.92 6.47 -8.35
C ARG A 181 -8.83 5.06 -7.79
N PHE A 182 -9.97 4.42 -7.55
CA PHE A 182 -10.05 3.04 -7.05
C PHE A 182 -11.00 2.18 -7.86
N ASN A 183 -10.59 0.96 -8.19
CA ASN A 183 -11.43 -0.05 -8.81
C ASN A 183 -11.09 -1.42 -8.22
N ALA A 184 -11.96 -1.94 -7.37
CA ALA A 184 -11.76 -3.23 -6.68
C ALA A 184 -11.53 -4.43 -7.64
N ASN A 185 -12.08 -4.36 -8.86
CA ASN A 185 -11.96 -5.43 -9.86
C ASN A 185 -10.69 -5.34 -10.71
N LEU A 186 -9.88 -4.30 -10.53
CA LEU A 186 -8.68 -4.06 -11.31
C LEU A 186 -7.48 -3.88 -10.37
N ASN A 187 -7.18 -4.91 -9.61
CA ASN A 187 -6.01 -4.94 -8.75
C ASN A 187 -4.87 -5.71 -9.43
N VAL A 188 -3.82 -4.99 -9.75
CA VAL A 188 -2.61 -5.56 -10.33
C VAL A 188 -1.54 -5.66 -9.26
N SER A 189 -1.02 -6.86 -9.05
CA SER A 189 0.04 -7.10 -8.08
C SER A 189 1.30 -6.30 -8.40
N THR A 190 1.82 -5.56 -7.42
CA THR A 190 3.03 -4.73 -7.52
C THR A 190 4.07 -5.13 -6.46
N GLU A 191 5.33 -4.73 -6.64
CA GLU A 191 6.34 -4.91 -5.57
C GLU A 191 5.94 -4.15 -4.30
N ALA A 192 5.29 -3.01 -4.43
CA ALA A 192 4.80 -2.23 -3.29
C ALA A 192 3.74 -2.99 -2.48
N GLU A 193 2.88 -3.78 -3.13
CA GLU A 193 1.92 -4.66 -2.46
C GLU A 193 2.63 -5.76 -1.65
N ASP A 194 3.68 -6.36 -2.23
CA ASP A 194 4.49 -7.37 -1.54
C ASP A 194 5.15 -6.78 -0.29
N ILE A 195 5.71 -5.55 -0.39
CA ILE A 195 6.31 -4.82 0.74
C ILE A 195 5.27 -4.52 1.84
N ILE A 196 4.08 -4.07 1.46
CA ILE A 196 2.99 -3.80 2.42
C ILE A 196 2.55 -5.10 3.09
N SER A 197 2.43 -6.20 2.35
CA SER A 197 2.02 -7.49 2.88
C SER A 197 3.04 -8.05 3.88
N LEU A 198 4.34 -7.93 3.59
CA LEU A 198 5.40 -8.27 4.54
C LEU A 198 5.38 -7.34 5.76
N PHE A 199 5.20 -6.05 5.56
CA PHE A 199 5.11 -5.07 6.64
C PHE A 199 3.93 -5.38 7.57
N LEU A 200 2.76 -5.70 7.04
CA LEU A 200 1.55 -6.05 7.80
C LEU A 200 1.56 -7.48 8.35
N ARG A 201 2.51 -8.32 7.94
CA ARG A 201 2.58 -9.74 8.31
C ARG A 201 1.27 -10.49 8.00
N ASP A 202 0.62 -10.14 6.91
CA ASP A 202 -0.65 -10.76 6.53
C ASP A 202 -0.46 -12.10 5.78
N ASN A 203 -1.56 -12.74 5.40
CA ASN A 203 -1.53 -14.03 4.69
C ASN A 203 -0.77 -13.95 3.36
N ALA A 204 -0.84 -12.82 2.63
CA ALA A 204 -0.10 -12.65 1.39
C ALA A 204 1.41 -12.56 1.64
N GLY A 205 1.84 -11.89 2.73
CA GLY A 205 3.22 -11.87 3.19
C GLY A 205 3.74 -13.28 3.52
N CYS A 206 2.92 -14.13 4.18
CA CYS A 206 3.25 -15.54 4.42
C CYS A 206 3.42 -16.30 3.11
N GLN A 207 2.52 -16.09 2.15
CA GLN A 207 2.60 -16.74 0.84
C GLN A 207 3.85 -16.34 0.06
N ILE A 208 4.33 -15.10 0.18
CA ILE A 208 5.57 -14.64 -0.45
C ILE A 208 6.75 -15.51 0.01
N LEU A 209 6.90 -15.77 1.31
CA LEU A 209 7.98 -16.61 1.83
C LEU A 209 7.80 -18.09 1.46
N ASN A 210 6.58 -18.61 1.53
CA ASN A 210 6.29 -20.00 1.17
C ASN A 210 6.50 -20.26 -0.32
N SER A 211 6.03 -19.38 -1.21
CA SER A 211 6.23 -19.51 -2.67
C SER A 211 7.70 -19.36 -3.06
N ARG A 212 8.46 -18.49 -2.35
CA ARG A 212 9.91 -18.39 -2.52
C ARG A 212 10.59 -19.74 -2.20
N LYS A 213 10.23 -20.38 -1.10
CA LYS A 213 10.72 -21.71 -0.71
C LYS A 213 10.40 -22.77 -1.78
N GLU A 214 9.16 -22.81 -2.23
CA GLU A 214 8.72 -23.79 -3.26
C GLU A 214 9.44 -23.58 -4.59
N LYS A 215 9.52 -22.36 -5.07
CA LYS A 215 10.26 -22.00 -6.29
C LYS A 215 11.74 -22.35 -6.18
N MET A 216 12.36 -22.14 -5.02
CA MET A 216 13.75 -22.50 -4.79
C MET A 216 13.94 -24.00 -4.76
N LEU A 217 13.01 -24.75 -4.16
CA LEU A 217 13.03 -26.19 -4.14
C LEU A 217 12.92 -26.78 -5.56
N GLU A 218 12.06 -26.22 -6.38
CA GLU A 218 11.90 -26.59 -7.80
C GLU A 218 13.18 -26.27 -8.58
N THR A 219 13.67 -25.04 -8.49
CA THR A 219 14.92 -24.61 -9.15
C THR A 219 16.11 -25.47 -8.73
N ALA A 220 16.22 -25.84 -7.43
CA ALA A 220 17.29 -26.72 -6.96
C ALA A 220 17.19 -28.12 -7.57
N LYS A 221 15.97 -28.68 -7.70
CA LYS A 221 15.74 -30.00 -8.34
C LYS A 221 16.10 -29.98 -9.82
N GLU A 222 15.75 -28.90 -10.55
CA GLU A 222 16.13 -28.72 -11.95
C GLU A 222 17.65 -28.63 -12.10
N LYS A 223 18.31 -27.79 -11.31
CA LYS A 223 19.76 -27.62 -11.34
C LYS A 223 20.54 -28.89 -11.05
N VAL A 224 20.02 -29.82 -10.23
CA VAL A 224 20.66 -31.13 -9.99
C VAL A 224 20.82 -31.93 -11.28
N GLN A 225 19.88 -31.80 -12.23
CA GLN A 225 19.91 -32.52 -13.49
C GLN A 225 20.96 -31.91 -14.44
N ASP A 226 21.21 -30.61 -14.38
CA ASP A 226 22.06 -29.89 -15.31
C ASP A 226 23.54 -29.94 -14.95
N TYR A 227 23.92 -30.17 -13.68
CA TYR A 227 25.32 -30.14 -13.26
C TYR A 227 26.05 -31.47 -13.46
N ILE A 228 27.22 -31.36 -14.12
CA ILE A 228 28.07 -32.49 -14.48
C ILE A 228 28.92 -32.98 -13.28
N TYR A 229 29.29 -32.07 -12.38
CA TYR A 229 30.19 -32.35 -11.26
C TYR A 229 29.44 -32.92 -10.04
N GLN A 230 29.83 -34.12 -9.57
CA GLN A 230 29.16 -34.83 -8.47
C GLN A 230 29.12 -33.99 -7.17
N GLN A 231 30.19 -33.30 -6.82
CA GLN A 231 30.28 -32.46 -5.65
C GLN A 231 29.23 -31.31 -5.62
N HIS A 232 28.86 -30.79 -6.79
CA HIS A 232 27.84 -29.76 -6.92
C HIS A 232 26.42 -30.36 -6.78
N LYS A 233 26.22 -31.58 -7.27
CA LYS A 233 24.97 -32.32 -7.05
C LYS A 233 24.76 -32.65 -5.58
N ASP A 234 25.81 -33.05 -4.88
CA ASP A 234 25.73 -33.35 -3.46
C ASP A 234 25.35 -32.12 -2.62
N TYR A 235 25.89 -30.96 -2.98
CA TYR A 235 25.52 -29.68 -2.36
C TYR A 235 24.05 -29.33 -2.62
N LEU A 236 23.57 -29.41 -3.86
CA LEU A 236 22.17 -29.14 -4.21
C LEU A 236 21.21 -30.15 -3.54
N ASN A 237 21.58 -31.43 -3.48
CA ASN A 237 20.78 -32.44 -2.78
C ASN A 237 20.66 -32.15 -1.28
N LYS A 238 21.73 -31.63 -0.66
CA LYS A 238 21.70 -31.19 0.73
C LYS A 238 20.76 -30.00 0.90
N LEU A 239 20.81 -28.99 0.02
CA LEU A 239 19.87 -27.85 0.02
C LEU A 239 18.42 -28.30 -0.19
N ILE A 240 18.15 -29.20 -1.12
CA ILE A 240 16.82 -29.77 -1.35
C ILE A 240 16.26 -30.41 -0.07
N LYS A 241 17.10 -31.19 0.63
CA LYS A 241 16.70 -31.79 1.91
C LYS A 241 16.36 -30.73 2.95
N ILE A 242 17.22 -29.72 3.15
CA ILE A 242 16.99 -28.61 4.08
C ILE A 242 15.67 -27.89 3.77
N LEU A 243 15.45 -27.51 2.50
CA LEU A 243 14.23 -26.83 2.06
C LEU A 243 12.98 -27.67 2.28
N SER A 244 13.11 -29.01 2.10
CA SER A 244 12.00 -29.94 2.33
C SER A 244 11.68 -30.10 3.82
N ASP A 245 12.68 -30.01 4.68
CA ASP A 245 12.54 -30.16 6.15
C ASP A 245 12.04 -28.88 6.82
N ILE A 246 12.11 -27.71 6.15
CA ILE A 246 11.59 -26.44 6.66
C ILE A 246 10.07 -26.40 6.50
N ALA A 247 9.35 -26.32 7.61
CA ALA A 247 7.90 -26.18 7.62
C ALA A 247 7.46 -24.88 6.90
N SER A 248 6.27 -24.93 6.29
CA SER A 248 5.64 -23.71 5.76
C SER A 248 5.30 -22.76 6.90
N VAL A 249 5.32 -21.46 6.61
CA VAL A 249 5.04 -20.41 7.59
C VAL A 249 3.55 -20.09 7.51
N ASP A 250 2.82 -20.34 8.60
CA ASP A 250 1.37 -20.05 8.69
C ASP A 250 1.12 -18.65 9.24
N SER A 251 2.07 -18.12 10.01
CA SER A 251 2.11 -16.74 10.46
C SER A 251 3.54 -16.21 10.38
N ILE A 252 3.73 -14.96 9.96
CA ILE A 252 5.07 -14.36 9.95
C ILE A 252 5.27 -13.63 11.26
N SER A 253 5.94 -14.29 12.23
CA SER A 253 6.56 -13.61 13.35
C SER A 253 8.01 -13.21 13.02
N ILE A 254 8.57 -12.29 13.82
CA ILE A 254 10.00 -11.93 13.70
C ILE A 254 10.86 -13.12 14.07
N GLU A 255 10.42 -13.88 15.06
CA GLU A 255 11.07 -15.09 15.56
C GLU A 255 11.12 -16.16 14.46
N ASP A 256 10.04 -16.31 13.68
CA ASP A 256 10.00 -17.27 12.57
C ASP A 256 10.99 -16.91 11.46
N ALA A 257 11.09 -15.63 11.09
CA ALA A 257 12.04 -15.15 10.09
C ALA A 257 13.50 -15.31 10.55
N ILE A 258 13.80 -15.03 11.84
CA ILE A 258 15.13 -15.23 12.42
C ILE A 258 15.45 -16.73 12.50
N SER A 259 14.53 -17.54 13.00
CA SER A 259 14.68 -18.99 13.09
C SER A 259 14.87 -19.64 11.70
N TRP A 260 14.21 -19.12 10.67
CA TRP A 260 14.46 -19.52 9.29
C TRP A 260 15.89 -19.23 8.88
N ASN A 261 16.35 -17.99 9.05
CA ASN A 261 17.71 -17.60 8.70
C ASN A 261 18.76 -18.41 9.46
N ASP A 262 18.58 -18.65 10.76
CA ASP A 262 19.47 -19.47 11.57
C ASP A 262 19.54 -20.91 11.06
N ARG A 263 18.41 -21.52 10.71
CA ARG A 263 18.36 -22.89 10.15
C ARG A 263 19.06 -22.96 8.79
N VAL A 264 18.82 -22.01 7.90
CA VAL A 264 19.49 -21.94 6.60
C VAL A 264 20.99 -21.71 6.81
N HIS A 265 21.37 -20.74 7.65
CA HIS A 265 22.77 -20.43 7.92
C HIS A 265 23.55 -21.66 8.45
N ASN A 266 23.05 -22.29 9.51
CA ASN A 266 23.70 -23.46 10.11
C ASN A 266 23.82 -24.64 9.13
N ALA A 267 22.90 -24.74 8.18
CA ALA A 267 22.90 -25.83 7.23
C ALA A 267 23.84 -25.63 6.04
N VAL A 268 24.07 -24.37 5.60
CA VAL A 268 24.81 -24.05 4.35
C VAL A 268 26.18 -23.39 4.61
N GLN A 269 26.51 -22.96 5.85
CA GLN A 269 27.68 -22.15 6.16
C GLN A 269 28.99 -22.80 5.67
N ASP A 270 29.22 -24.09 6.04
CA ASP A 270 30.44 -24.79 5.66
C ASP A 270 30.59 -24.96 4.15
N ASP A 271 29.47 -25.19 3.46
CA ASP A 271 29.45 -25.37 2.02
C ASP A 271 29.66 -24.04 1.32
N LEU A 272 29.10 -22.91 1.81
CA LEU A 272 29.37 -21.57 1.31
C LEU A 272 30.83 -21.17 1.44
N ILE A 273 31.49 -21.48 2.59
CA ILE A 273 32.93 -21.25 2.78
C ILE A 273 33.74 -22.05 1.76
N ARG A 274 33.39 -23.31 1.53
CA ARG A 274 34.06 -24.16 0.52
C ARG A 274 33.86 -23.63 -0.89
N LEU A 275 32.61 -23.25 -1.30
CA LEU A 275 32.33 -22.70 -2.62
C LEU A 275 33.08 -21.39 -2.84
N ASN A 276 33.10 -20.49 -1.87
CA ASN A 276 33.86 -19.25 -1.93
C ASN A 276 35.37 -19.49 -2.09
N SER A 277 35.95 -20.48 -1.40
CA SER A 277 37.37 -20.81 -1.56
C SER A 277 37.67 -21.27 -2.99
N VAL A 278 36.82 -22.10 -3.59
CA VAL A 278 36.95 -22.54 -4.99
C VAL A 278 36.87 -21.34 -5.96
N VAL A 279 35.98 -20.38 -5.72
CA VAL A 279 35.89 -19.17 -6.54
C VAL A 279 37.16 -18.33 -6.45
N VAL A 280 37.69 -18.13 -5.23
CA VAL A 280 38.93 -17.35 -5.00
C VAL A 280 40.13 -18.01 -5.64
N GLU A 281 40.30 -19.34 -5.47
CA GLU A 281 41.40 -20.09 -6.10
C GLU A 281 41.30 -20.09 -7.61
N SER A 282 40.12 -20.32 -8.17
CA SER A 282 39.86 -20.27 -9.59
C SER A 282 40.22 -18.89 -10.20
N ASN A 283 39.87 -17.79 -9.52
CA ASN A 283 40.22 -16.45 -9.97
C ASN A 283 41.74 -16.23 -9.99
N LYS A 284 42.44 -16.64 -8.91
CA LYS A 284 43.92 -16.53 -8.86
C LYS A 284 44.57 -17.31 -9.98
N GLU A 285 44.13 -18.54 -10.25
CA GLU A 285 44.70 -19.39 -11.31
C GLU A 285 44.35 -18.84 -12.71
N LEU A 286 43.13 -18.31 -12.90
CA LEU A 286 42.74 -17.64 -14.15
C LEU A 286 43.60 -16.41 -14.42
N ASP A 287 43.96 -15.59 -13.45
CA ASP A 287 44.82 -14.44 -13.60
C ASP A 287 46.22 -14.84 -14.00
N VAL A 288 46.77 -15.88 -13.42
CA VAL A 288 48.10 -16.42 -13.82
C VAL A 288 48.05 -16.93 -15.27
N LEU A 289 47.04 -17.73 -15.63
CA LEU A 289 46.90 -18.30 -16.97
C LEU A 289 46.67 -17.25 -18.06
N ARG A 290 46.03 -16.13 -17.74
CA ARG A 290 45.79 -15.00 -18.66
C ARG A 290 47.04 -14.16 -18.91
N GLN A 291 47.97 -14.08 -17.97
CA GLN A 291 49.23 -13.31 -18.08
C GLN A 291 50.29 -14.00 -18.90
N VAL A 292 50.20 -15.31 -19.14
CA VAL A 292 51.18 -16.06 -19.93
C VAL A 292 51.14 -15.65 -21.40
N LYS A 293 52.25 -15.10 -21.92
CA LYS A 293 52.46 -14.70 -23.33
C LYS A 293 53.50 -15.60 -23.95
N ASN A 294 53.42 -15.82 -25.31
CA ASN A 294 54.41 -16.55 -26.13
C ASN A 294 54.49 -18.07 -25.83
N THR A 295 53.42 -18.82 -26.06
CA THR A 295 53.42 -20.27 -26.01
C THR A 295 53.15 -20.90 -27.37
N THR A 296 53.53 -22.17 -27.55
CA THR A 296 53.25 -22.94 -28.78
C THR A 296 51.76 -23.15 -28.99
N THR A 297 51.33 -23.50 -30.21
CA THR A 297 49.90 -23.70 -30.54
C THR A 297 49.25 -24.78 -29.70
N GLU A 298 50.02 -25.84 -29.37
CA GLU A 298 49.52 -26.95 -28.57
C GLU A 298 49.40 -26.61 -27.06
N GLU A 299 50.36 -25.86 -26.53
CA GLU A 299 50.30 -25.30 -25.18
C GLU A 299 49.17 -24.30 -25.01
N ASN A 300 48.92 -23.48 -26.01
CA ASN A 300 47.77 -22.58 -26.04
C ASN A 300 46.43 -23.35 -25.98
N LYS A 301 46.28 -24.42 -26.76
CA LYS A 301 45.09 -25.25 -26.75
C LYS A 301 44.83 -25.88 -25.38
N LYS A 302 45.85 -26.40 -24.71
CA LYS A 302 45.79 -26.93 -23.36
C LYS A 302 45.43 -25.86 -22.34
N ARG A 303 46.04 -24.67 -22.47
CA ARG A 303 45.78 -23.49 -21.64
C ARG A 303 44.33 -23.02 -21.74
N TYR A 304 43.81 -22.83 -22.97
CA TYR A 304 42.41 -22.44 -23.16
C TYR A 304 41.43 -23.49 -22.68
N GLY A 305 41.76 -24.78 -22.85
CA GLY A 305 40.94 -25.88 -22.27
C GLY A 305 40.90 -25.82 -20.71
N LYS A 306 42.04 -25.47 -20.07
CA LYS A 306 42.10 -25.29 -18.61
C LYS A 306 41.33 -24.05 -18.16
N ILE A 307 41.50 -22.93 -18.88
CA ILE A 307 40.73 -21.69 -18.63
C ILE A 307 39.23 -21.97 -18.72
N GLY A 308 38.78 -22.65 -19.77
CA GLY A 308 37.37 -23.01 -19.93
C GLY A 308 36.83 -23.80 -18.74
N LYS A 309 37.54 -24.84 -18.29
CA LYS A 309 37.13 -25.63 -17.11
C LYS A 309 37.07 -24.81 -15.83
N LEU A 310 38.06 -23.92 -15.57
CA LEU A 310 38.08 -23.07 -14.40
C LEU A 310 36.96 -22.02 -14.42
N VAL A 311 36.68 -21.43 -15.56
CA VAL A 311 35.57 -20.48 -15.74
C VAL A 311 34.21 -21.17 -15.45
N THR A 312 34.03 -22.37 -16.03
CA THR A 312 32.80 -23.14 -15.80
C THR A 312 32.61 -23.49 -14.33
N SER A 313 33.66 -24.05 -13.69
CA SER A 313 33.59 -24.40 -12.27
C SER A 313 33.32 -23.19 -11.37
N ARG A 314 34.03 -22.09 -11.63
CA ARG A 314 33.81 -20.82 -10.91
C ARG A 314 32.38 -20.31 -11.05
N ASN A 315 31.87 -20.27 -12.26
CA ASN A 315 30.49 -19.77 -12.50
C ASN A 315 29.45 -20.65 -11.81
N ILE A 316 29.61 -21.98 -11.85
CA ILE A 316 28.74 -22.90 -11.13
C ILE A 316 28.79 -22.62 -9.63
N CYS A 317 29.98 -22.40 -9.05
CA CYS A 317 30.09 -22.09 -7.61
C CYS A 317 29.45 -20.73 -7.29
N MET A 318 29.61 -19.72 -8.14
CA MET A 318 28.95 -18.42 -7.96
C MET A 318 27.43 -18.54 -8.02
N ASP A 319 26.89 -19.25 -9.02
CA ASP A 319 25.45 -19.52 -9.12
C ASP A 319 24.87 -20.21 -7.88
N LEU A 320 25.63 -21.17 -7.29
CA LEU A 320 25.22 -21.87 -6.08
C LEU A 320 25.28 -20.98 -4.84
N ILE A 321 26.25 -20.06 -4.75
CA ILE A 321 26.36 -19.07 -3.68
C ILE A 321 25.17 -18.09 -3.79
N ASP A 322 24.96 -17.50 -4.96
CA ASP A 322 23.84 -16.57 -5.22
C ASP A 322 22.49 -17.24 -4.91
N PHE A 323 22.36 -18.51 -5.29
CA PHE A 323 21.18 -19.31 -4.98
C PHE A 323 20.98 -19.50 -3.46
N ALA A 324 22.05 -19.84 -2.72
CA ALA A 324 21.98 -19.97 -1.28
C ALA A 324 21.68 -18.63 -0.59
N ASP A 325 22.29 -17.54 -1.05
CA ASP A 325 22.04 -16.20 -0.51
C ASP A 325 20.57 -15.77 -0.72
N SER A 326 19.94 -16.19 -1.81
CA SER A 326 18.53 -15.91 -2.09
C SER A 326 17.55 -16.61 -1.14
N LEU A 327 17.99 -17.61 -0.38
CA LEU A 327 17.18 -18.28 0.65
C LEU A 327 16.97 -17.45 1.92
N PHE A 328 17.85 -16.49 2.18
CA PHE A 328 17.76 -15.69 3.39
C PHE A 328 16.68 -14.61 3.29
N VAL A 329 15.95 -14.42 4.37
CA VAL A 329 15.18 -13.19 4.57
C VAL A 329 16.18 -12.07 4.81
N ASN A 330 16.21 -11.10 3.93
CA ASN A 330 17.24 -10.05 3.97
C ASN A 330 17.00 -9.04 5.11
N LYS A 331 18.00 -8.19 5.39
CA LYS A 331 17.93 -7.22 6.49
C LYS A 331 16.80 -6.20 6.31
N GLU A 332 16.45 -5.87 5.09
CA GLU A 332 15.37 -4.92 4.76
C GLU A 332 14.03 -5.57 5.07
N GLU A 333 13.82 -6.82 4.67
CA GLU A 333 12.61 -7.59 4.98
C GLU A 333 12.44 -7.80 6.49
N ILE A 334 13.51 -8.13 7.22
CA ILE A 334 13.48 -8.22 8.69
C ILE A 334 13.13 -6.85 9.30
N SER A 335 13.63 -5.77 8.73
CA SER A 335 13.28 -4.41 9.14
C SER A 335 11.79 -4.11 8.93
N LEU A 336 11.21 -4.53 7.79
CA LEU A 336 9.77 -4.42 7.52
C LEU A 336 8.92 -5.15 8.56
N LEU A 337 9.32 -6.37 8.93
CA LEU A 337 8.61 -7.15 9.95
C LEU A 337 8.65 -6.47 11.33
N ARG A 338 9.77 -5.86 11.70
CA ARG A 338 10.00 -5.29 13.05
C ARG A 338 9.36 -3.92 13.27
N LYS A 339 9.34 -3.08 12.25
CA LYS A 339 8.95 -1.68 12.41
C LYS A 339 7.44 -1.48 12.27
N ASN A 340 6.93 -0.43 12.92
CA ASN A 340 5.49 -0.14 12.97
C ASN A 340 5.06 1.00 12.05
N ILE A 341 6.01 1.69 11.39
CA ILE A 341 5.72 2.88 10.60
C ILE A 341 6.37 2.78 9.23
N LEU A 342 5.55 2.91 8.17
CA LEU A 342 5.95 2.91 6.77
C LEU A 342 5.50 4.20 6.10
N PHE A 343 6.44 4.93 5.51
CA PHE A 343 6.16 6.06 4.62
C PHE A 343 6.24 5.60 3.18
N LEU A 344 5.09 5.62 2.50
CA LEU A 344 4.92 5.26 1.10
C LEU A 344 4.98 6.51 0.24
N ARG A 345 6.12 6.80 -0.34
CA ARG A 345 6.29 7.94 -1.25
C ARG A 345 6.19 7.51 -2.71
N GLY A 346 5.93 8.43 -3.61
CA GLY A 346 5.92 8.20 -5.05
C GLY A 346 5.31 9.38 -5.79
N ARG A 347 5.59 9.48 -7.09
CA ARG A 347 5.05 10.55 -7.94
C ARG A 347 3.52 10.53 -7.96
N ALA A 348 2.94 11.64 -8.42
CA ALA A 348 1.51 11.71 -8.66
C ALA A 348 1.08 10.67 -9.72
N GLY A 349 -0.13 10.11 -9.58
CA GLY A 349 -0.68 9.16 -10.53
C GLY A 349 -0.05 7.76 -10.57
N ILE A 350 0.91 7.47 -9.69
CA ILE A 350 1.65 6.18 -9.68
C ILE A 350 0.87 5.01 -9.06
N GLY A 351 -0.32 5.26 -8.52
CA GLY A 351 -1.18 4.20 -7.98
C GLY A 351 -1.18 4.04 -6.46
N LYS A 352 -0.57 4.96 -5.66
CA LYS A 352 -0.53 4.85 -4.19
C LYS A 352 -1.91 4.73 -3.54
N SER A 353 -2.84 5.59 -3.90
CA SER A 353 -4.21 5.59 -3.36
C SER A 353 -4.95 4.30 -3.71
N HIS A 354 -4.81 3.82 -4.97
CA HIS A 354 -5.37 2.53 -5.39
C HIS A 354 -4.79 1.38 -4.56
N LEU A 355 -3.47 1.35 -4.38
CA LEU A 355 -2.78 0.32 -3.62
C LEU A 355 -3.26 0.23 -2.17
N LEU A 356 -3.35 1.38 -1.47
CA LEU A 356 -3.81 1.42 -0.08
C LEU A 356 -5.29 1.04 0.04
N ALA A 357 -6.14 1.55 -0.87
CA ALA A 357 -7.56 1.21 -0.89
C ALA A 357 -7.80 -0.26 -1.21
N SER A 358 -7.08 -0.82 -2.19
CA SER A 358 -7.15 -2.24 -2.54
C SER A 358 -6.73 -3.13 -1.38
N LYS A 359 -5.66 -2.75 -0.67
CA LYS A 359 -5.21 -3.50 0.50
C LYS A 359 -6.21 -3.45 1.66
N SER A 360 -6.75 -2.27 1.95
CA SER A 360 -7.79 -2.10 2.96
C SER A 360 -9.06 -2.88 2.61
N HIS A 361 -9.51 -2.78 1.35
CA HIS A 361 -10.66 -3.54 0.84
C HIS A 361 -10.47 -5.05 1.01
N GLN A 362 -9.31 -5.58 0.63
CA GLN A 362 -8.96 -6.99 0.76
C GLN A 362 -9.02 -7.46 2.24
N LEU A 363 -8.45 -6.69 3.15
CA LEU A 363 -8.43 -7.02 4.57
C LEU A 363 -9.85 -7.04 5.15
N ILE A 364 -10.64 -6.00 4.91
CA ILE A 364 -12.01 -5.90 5.42
C ILE A 364 -12.91 -6.98 4.82
N SER A 365 -12.77 -7.29 3.52
CA SER A 365 -13.50 -8.41 2.89
C SER A 365 -13.17 -9.77 3.53
N ASN A 366 -11.96 -9.92 4.10
CA ASN A 366 -11.53 -11.09 4.85
C ASN A 366 -11.88 -11.00 6.36
N LYS A 367 -12.74 -10.08 6.76
CA LYS A 367 -13.12 -9.83 8.17
C LYS A 367 -11.93 -9.40 9.06
N GLN A 368 -10.91 -8.81 8.47
CA GLN A 368 -9.75 -8.25 9.15
C GLN A 368 -9.88 -6.73 9.21
N PRO A 369 -10.08 -6.13 10.38
CA PRO A 369 -10.21 -4.68 10.53
C PRO A 369 -9.01 -3.92 9.99
N ALA A 370 -9.29 -2.89 9.20
CA ALA A 370 -8.30 -1.95 8.68
C ALA A 370 -8.92 -0.55 8.64
N LEU A 371 -8.11 0.48 8.84
CA LEU A 371 -8.57 1.87 8.81
C LEU A 371 -7.90 2.62 7.67
N LEU A 372 -8.69 3.03 6.67
CA LEU A 372 -8.23 3.87 5.57
C LEU A 372 -8.73 5.30 5.75
N LEU A 373 -7.82 6.25 5.87
CA LEU A 373 -8.06 7.68 6.04
C LEU A 373 -7.52 8.43 4.82
N LEU A 374 -8.28 9.40 4.31
CA LEU A 374 -7.90 10.18 3.15
C LEU A 374 -7.43 11.58 3.58
N GLY A 375 -6.22 11.97 3.19
CA GLY A 375 -5.68 13.29 3.49
C GLY A 375 -6.50 14.44 2.91
N GLY A 376 -7.20 14.19 1.80
CA GLY A 376 -8.10 15.17 1.17
C GLY A 376 -9.31 15.57 2.01
N ASP A 377 -9.69 14.77 3.03
CA ASP A 377 -10.82 15.05 3.92
C ASP A 377 -10.49 16.10 4.98
N TYR A 378 -9.20 16.36 5.20
CA TYR A 378 -8.75 17.32 6.20
C TYR A 378 -8.75 18.75 5.65
N THR A 379 -9.92 19.37 5.68
CA THR A 379 -10.21 20.66 5.03
C THR A 379 -10.21 21.86 5.96
N SER A 380 -9.96 21.68 7.26
CA SER A 380 -10.00 22.75 8.24
C SER A 380 -8.61 23.21 8.71
N THR A 381 -8.57 24.27 9.51
CA THR A 381 -7.36 24.78 10.15
C THR A 381 -7.14 24.22 11.56
N SER A 382 -8.02 23.33 12.03
CA SER A 382 -7.89 22.68 13.33
C SER A 382 -6.74 21.67 13.33
N ASP A 383 -6.35 21.22 14.52
CA ASP A 383 -5.35 20.17 14.69
C ASP A 383 -5.73 18.93 13.88
N ILE A 384 -4.76 18.32 13.19
CA ILE A 384 -4.99 17.12 12.35
C ILE A 384 -5.58 15.96 13.15
N ILE A 385 -5.12 15.75 14.39
CA ILE A 385 -5.64 14.68 15.24
C ILE A 385 -7.13 14.92 15.52
N LYS A 386 -7.52 16.17 15.74
CA LYS A 386 -8.93 16.52 15.92
C LYS A 386 -9.75 16.27 14.64
N GLN A 387 -9.17 16.57 13.47
CA GLN A 387 -9.83 16.28 12.20
C GLN A 387 -9.95 14.77 11.95
N ILE A 388 -8.96 13.96 12.36
CA ILE A 388 -9.04 12.50 12.32
C ILE A 388 -10.19 12.02 13.25
N GLU A 389 -10.26 12.51 14.48
CA GLU A 389 -11.35 12.16 15.41
C GLU A 389 -12.73 12.52 14.83
N ASP A 390 -12.86 13.70 14.25
CA ASP A 390 -14.11 14.16 13.63
C ASP A 390 -14.48 13.30 12.38
N SER A 391 -13.49 12.77 11.65
CA SER A 391 -13.72 11.89 10.49
C SER A 391 -14.18 10.48 10.87
N MET A 392 -13.98 10.06 12.14
CA MET A 392 -14.43 8.74 12.61
C MET A 392 -15.97 8.61 12.67
N ARG A 393 -16.71 9.68 12.38
CA ARG A 393 -18.18 9.71 12.32
C ARG A 393 -18.76 8.99 13.55
N GLU A 394 -19.90 8.64 13.72
CA GLU A 394 -20.59 7.90 14.78
C GLU A 394 -19.76 7.50 16.05
N VAL A 395 -18.42 7.63 16.03
CA VAL A 395 -17.52 7.26 17.12
C VAL A 395 -16.79 8.51 17.63
N ALA A 396 -17.36 9.17 18.64
CA ALA A 396 -16.78 10.39 19.22
C ALA A 396 -15.78 10.05 20.33
N VAL A 397 -14.69 9.35 19.99
CA VAL A 397 -13.63 8.96 20.93
C VAL A 397 -12.30 9.65 20.60
N PRO A 398 -11.45 9.96 21.60
CA PRO A 398 -10.10 10.46 21.36
C PRO A 398 -9.26 9.49 20.52
N PHE A 399 -8.33 10.04 19.74
CA PHE A 399 -7.48 9.23 18.86
C PHE A 399 -6.67 8.17 19.62
N GLU A 400 -6.20 8.48 20.81
CA GLU A 400 -5.51 7.50 21.67
C GLU A 400 -6.39 6.30 22.00
N GLU A 401 -7.67 6.53 22.27
CA GLU A 401 -8.60 5.44 22.58
C GLU A 401 -8.92 4.58 21.34
N ILE A 402 -8.97 5.20 20.15
CA ILE A 402 -9.07 4.46 18.89
C ILE A 402 -7.85 3.52 18.74
N LEU A 403 -6.65 4.01 19.02
CA LEU A 403 -5.44 3.19 18.97
C LEU A 403 -5.48 2.03 19.96
N ASP A 404 -5.96 2.27 21.19
CA ASP A 404 -6.10 1.24 22.21
C ASP A 404 -7.12 0.16 21.79
N ILE A 405 -8.23 0.56 21.16
CA ILE A 405 -9.24 -0.39 20.62
C ILE A 405 -8.61 -1.24 19.50
N LEU A 406 -7.92 -0.61 18.55
CA LEU A 406 -7.27 -1.32 17.43
C LEU A 406 -6.17 -2.28 17.91
N GLU A 407 -5.37 -1.88 18.91
CA GLU A 407 -4.35 -2.73 19.54
C GLU A 407 -4.99 -3.96 20.21
N ASN A 408 -6.10 -3.78 20.92
CA ASN A 408 -6.83 -4.88 21.55
C ASN A 408 -7.44 -5.84 20.51
N ILE A 409 -8.01 -5.30 19.43
CA ILE A 409 -8.50 -6.11 18.30
C ILE A 409 -7.36 -6.99 17.75
N GLY A 410 -6.23 -6.37 17.44
CA GLY A 410 -5.07 -7.07 16.91
C GLY A 410 -4.55 -8.16 17.83
N LYS A 411 -4.47 -7.86 19.13
CA LYS A 411 -4.00 -8.81 20.14
C LYS A 411 -4.92 -10.02 20.28
N LEU A 412 -6.24 -9.82 20.27
CA LEU A 412 -7.20 -10.92 20.43
C LEU A 412 -7.33 -11.78 19.16
N GLN A 413 -7.21 -11.19 17.99
CA GLN A 413 -7.26 -11.90 16.72
C GLN A 413 -5.87 -12.40 16.26
N ASN A 414 -4.81 -12.07 17.00
CA ASN A 414 -3.42 -12.32 16.62
C ASN A 414 -3.10 -11.80 15.20
N TYR A 415 -3.45 -10.55 14.94
CA TYR A 415 -3.43 -9.92 13.64
C TYR A 415 -2.93 -8.47 13.74
N ILE A 416 -2.20 -8.00 12.72
CA ILE A 416 -1.74 -6.61 12.65
C ILE A 416 -2.84 -5.74 12.04
N VAL A 417 -3.40 -4.82 12.82
CA VAL A 417 -4.41 -3.86 12.36
C VAL A 417 -3.71 -2.67 11.71
N PRO A 418 -3.86 -2.44 10.40
CA PRO A 418 -3.25 -1.31 9.74
C PRO A 418 -4.10 -0.04 9.87
N ILE A 419 -3.43 1.09 10.11
CA ILE A 419 -3.94 2.43 9.87
C ILE A 419 -3.23 2.94 8.63
N MET A 420 -3.98 3.26 7.58
CA MET A 420 -3.46 3.76 6.32
C MET A 420 -3.97 5.18 6.12
N ILE A 421 -3.06 6.16 6.05
CA ILE A 421 -3.40 7.56 5.79
C ILE A 421 -2.89 7.91 4.39
N ASP A 422 -3.81 7.99 3.45
CA ASP A 422 -3.47 8.27 2.06
C ASP A 422 -3.34 9.76 1.78
N ALA A 423 -2.33 10.11 0.99
CA ALA A 423 -2.13 11.44 0.38
C ALA A 423 -2.22 12.61 1.38
N ILE A 424 -1.43 12.58 2.47
CA ILE A 424 -1.42 13.68 3.47
C ILE A 424 -1.07 15.06 2.88
N ASN A 425 -0.43 15.08 1.70
CA ASN A 425 -0.16 16.29 0.93
C ASN A 425 -1.41 16.94 0.29
N GLU A 426 -2.54 16.22 0.24
CA GLU A 426 -3.82 16.71 -0.31
C GLU A 426 -4.67 17.43 0.75
N SER A 427 -4.26 17.44 2.02
CA SER A 427 -4.88 18.22 3.08
C SER A 427 -4.87 19.71 2.76
N TRP A 428 -5.89 20.43 3.20
CA TRP A 428 -6.00 21.90 3.01
C TRP A 428 -4.74 22.67 3.44
N LYS A 429 -4.15 22.29 4.58
CA LYS A 429 -2.89 22.86 5.09
C LYS A 429 -1.91 21.73 5.44
N PRO A 430 -1.12 21.24 4.47
CA PRO A 430 -0.13 20.19 4.71
C PRO A 430 0.88 20.51 5.86
N ASP A 431 1.10 21.79 6.17
CA ASP A 431 1.98 22.19 7.27
C ASP A 431 1.49 21.78 8.67
N LEU A 432 0.18 21.56 8.84
CA LEU A 432 -0.37 21.09 10.12
C LEU A 432 0.15 19.69 10.49
N TRP A 433 0.53 18.88 9.50
CA TRP A 433 1.12 17.58 9.74
C TRP A 433 2.47 17.62 10.45
N LYS A 434 3.23 18.72 10.33
CA LYS A 434 4.51 18.86 11.04
C LYS A 434 4.36 18.72 12.55
N ASN A 435 3.25 19.19 13.11
CA ASN A 435 2.96 19.11 14.55
C ASN A 435 2.24 17.79 14.92
N ALA A 436 1.42 17.25 14.03
CA ALA A 436 0.65 16.04 14.29
C ALA A 436 1.48 14.76 14.14
N LEU A 437 2.34 14.68 13.11
CA LEU A 437 3.13 13.48 12.83
C LEU A 437 3.95 13.01 14.04
N PRO A 438 4.77 13.83 14.72
CA PRO A 438 5.54 13.34 15.84
C PRO A 438 4.69 12.72 16.96
N ARG A 439 3.48 13.23 17.18
CA ARG A 439 2.54 12.75 18.20
C ARG A 439 1.94 11.41 17.78
N ILE A 440 1.48 11.31 16.53
CA ILE A 440 0.92 10.07 15.96
C ILE A 440 1.98 8.96 15.94
N LEU A 441 3.18 9.27 15.42
CA LEU A 441 4.27 8.31 15.29
C LEU A 441 4.74 7.79 16.65
N GLN A 442 4.82 8.67 17.66
CA GLN A 442 5.18 8.27 19.02
C GLN A 442 4.18 7.25 19.56
N LYS A 443 2.88 7.53 19.46
CA LYS A 443 1.83 6.62 19.96
C LYS A 443 1.88 5.27 19.25
N VAL A 444 1.94 5.27 17.91
CA VAL A 444 1.99 4.02 17.14
C VAL A 444 3.28 3.23 17.39
N SER A 445 4.40 3.88 17.63
CA SER A 445 5.67 3.19 17.91
C SER A 445 5.66 2.38 19.22
N GLU A 446 4.73 2.66 20.13
CA GLU A 446 4.55 1.98 21.42
C GLU A 446 3.64 0.74 21.31
N LEU A 447 2.95 0.55 20.18
CA LEU A 447 1.99 -0.52 19.94
C LEU A 447 2.66 -1.75 19.32
N SER A 448 2.07 -2.92 19.51
CA SER A 448 2.60 -4.20 19.01
C SER A 448 1.76 -4.78 17.86
N TYR A 449 0.47 -4.50 17.84
CA TYR A 449 -0.50 -5.04 16.89
C TYR A 449 -1.10 -3.99 15.95
N VAL A 450 -0.69 -2.72 16.08
CA VAL A 450 -1.08 -1.65 15.16
C VAL A 450 0.12 -1.18 14.36
N LYS A 451 -0.05 -1.05 13.04
CA LYS A 451 0.97 -0.49 12.14
C LYS A 451 0.39 0.64 11.31
N LEU A 452 1.22 1.65 11.04
CA LEU A 452 0.85 2.87 10.34
C LEU A 452 1.53 2.95 8.97
N ILE A 453 0.74 3.17 7.93
CA ILE A 453 1.23 3.48 6.60
C ILE A 453 0.76 4.89 6.24
N ILE A 454 1.69 5.76 5.87
CA ILE A 454 1.38 7.13 5.42
C ILE A 454 1.86 7.30 4.00
N SER A 455 0.96 7.71 3.10
CA SER A 455 1.33 8.05 1.74
C SER A 455 1.45 9.54 1.50
N TYR A 456 2.41 9.92 0.66
CA TYR A 456 2.58 11.30 0.18
C TYR A 456 3.32 11.32 -1.17
N ARG A 457 3.27 12.46 -1.85
CA ARG A 457 4.02 12.67 -3.09
C ARG A 457 5.49 12.97 -2.79
N THR A 458 6.39 12.43 -3.60
CA THR A 458 7.86 12.58 -3.42
C THR A 458 8.29 14.04 -3.30
N GLU A 459 7.61 14.95 -3.97
CA GLU A 459 7.88 16.40 -3.96
C GLU A 459 7.67 17.03 -2.57
N TYR A 460 6.89 16.37 -1.70
CA TYR A 460 6.64 16.81 -0.32
C TYR A 460 7.54 16.14 0.71
N GLU A 461 8.52 15.34 0.29
CA GLU A 461 9.38 14.57 1.20
C GLU A 461 10.07 15.45 2.25
N THR A 462 10.66 16.57 1.84
CA THR A 462 11.32 17.52 2.75
C THR A 462 10.37 18.12 3.78
N LYS A 463 9.08 18.08 3.53
CA LYS A 463 8.05 18.63 4.42
C LYS A 463 7.62 17.64 5.49
N PHE A 464 7.51 16.36 5.16
CA PHE A 464 6.95 15.33 6.04
C PHE A 464 7.99 14.35 6.59
N ALA A 465 9.07 14.11 5.86
CA ALA A 465 10.09 13.13 6.16
C ALA A 465 11.39 13.79 6.65
N ASP A 466 11.34 14.58 7.73
CA ASP A 466 12.54 15.09 8.38
C ASP A 466 13.42 13.92 8.86
N LYS A 467 14.73 14.01 8.63
CA LYS A 467 15.72 13.00 9.02
C LYS A 467 15.67 12.66 10.51
N ASN A 468 15.44 13.67 11.37
CA ASN A 468 15.33 13.44 12.80
C ASN A 468 14.09 12.62 13.15
N LEU A 469 12.95 12.90 12.49
CA LEU A 469 11.70 12.16 12.67
C LEU A 469 11.85 10.71 12.20
N ILE A 470 12.41 10.50 11.00
CA ILE A 470 12.68 9.17 10.44
C ILE A 470 13.54 8.33 11.36
N THR A 471 14.65 8.90 11.86
CA THR A 471 15.58 8.19 12.74
C THR A 471 14.98 7.92 14.11
N ARG A 472 14.31 8.93 14.70
CA ARG A 472 13.72 8.83 16.05
C ARG A 472 12.67 7.73 16.16
N PHE A 473 11.80 7.61 15.15
CA PHE A 473 10.69 6.65 15.15
C PHE A 473 10.96 5.40 14.31
N ASN A 474 12.19 5.20 13.84
CA ASN A 474 12.56 4.05 13.01
C ASN A 474 11.65 3.85 11.78
N VAL A 475 11.27 4.94 11.13
CA VAL A 475 10.36 4.91 9.98
C VAL A 475 11.01 4.20 8.80
N ILE A 476 10.26 3.32 8.13
CA ILE A 476 10.65 2.76 6.84
C ILE A 476 10.19 3.73 5.76
N GLN A 477 11.05 4.03 4.81
CA GLN A 477 10.69 4.77 3.60
C GLN A 477 10.73 3.84 2.41
N TYR A 478 9.62 3.75 1.68
CA TYR A 478 9.53 2.99 0.44
C TYR A 478 9.00 3.88 -0.68
N GLU A 479 9.63 3.82 -1.85
CA GLU A 479 9.23 4.56 -3.03
C GLU A 479 8.47 3.65 -3.99
N HIS A 480 7.16 3.89 -4.13
CA HIS A 480 6.33 3.21 -5.12
C HIS A 480 6.60 3.77 -6.52
N ARG A 481 7.03 2.91 -7.43
CA ARG A 481 7.44 3.27 -8.80
C ARG A 481 6.47 2.77 -9.88
N GLY A 482 5.24 2.44 -9.52
CA GLY A 482 4.22 1.91 -10.42
C GLY A 482 4.33 0.40 -10.57
N PHE A 483 4.24 -0.07 -11.80
CA PHE A 483 4.24 -1.51 -12.09
C PHE A 483 5.61 -2.18 -11.96
N GLU A 484 6.69 -1.40 -11.99
CA GLU A 484 8.09 -1.84 -11.84
C GLU A 484 8.43 -3.03 -12.73
N ARG A 485 8.87 -4.16 -12.14
CA ARG A 485 9.26 -5.36 -12.90
C ARG A 485 8.07 -6.10 -13.52
N LYS A 486 6.86 -5.85 -13.06
CA LYS A 486 5.62 -6.49 -13.53
C LYS A 486 4.89 -5.67 -14.59
N THR A 487 5.57 -4.72 -15.23
CA THR A 487 4.93 -3.78 -16.18
C THR A 487 4.18 -4.49 -17.32
N ILE A 488 4.76 -5.52 -17.92
CA ILE A 488 4.13 -6.21 -19.07
C ILE A 488 2.88 -6.96 -18.64
N GLU A 489 2.97 -7.70 -17.52
CA GLU A 489 1.84 -8.43 -16.94
C GLU A 489 0.73 -7.46 -16.56
N SER A 490 1.09 -6.36 -15.89
CA SER A 490 0.15 -5.33 -15.44
C SER A 490 -0.59 -4.68 -16.61
N VAL A 491 0.14 -4.26 -17.65
CA VAL A 491 -0.48 -3.69 -18.86
C VAL A 491 -1.42 -4.70 -19.52
N ARG A 492 -1.02 -5.96 -19.60
CA ARG A 492 -1.87 -7.02 -20.18
C ARG A 492 -3.15 -7.23 -19.37
N GLU A 493 -3.08 -7.22 -18.03
CA GLU A 493 -4.26 -7.36 -17.17
C GLU A 493 -5.23 -6.19 -17.35
N PHE A 494 -4.73 -4.95 -17.40
CA PHE A 494 -5.54 -3.77 -17.69
C PHE A 494 -6.24 -3.88 -19.05
N LEU A 495 -5.50 -4.17 -20.11
CA LEU A 495 -6.07 -4.29 -21.45
C LEU A 495 -7.10 -5.41 -21.54
N ASN A 496 -6.84 -6.57 -20.89
CA ASN A 496 -7.80 -7.68 -20.83
C ASN A 496 -9.08 -7.28 -20.09
N TYR A 497 -8.97 -6.58 -18.95
CA TYR A 497 -10.13 -6.10 -18.19
C TYR A 497 -11.04 -5.20 -19.05
N TYR A 498 -10.44 -4.27 -19.79
CA TYR A 498 -11.16 -3.36 -20.68
C TYR A 498 -11.46 -3.98 -22.06
N LYS A 499 -11.09 -5.25 -22.29
CA LYS A 499 -11.27 -5.98 -23.58
C LYS A 499 -10.60 -5.27 -24.76
N ILE A 500 -9.45 -4.65 -24.53
CA ILE A 500 -8.63 -3.99 -25.53
C ILE A 500 -7.61 -5.00 -26.07
N PRO A 501 -7.48 -5.16 -27.41
CA PRO A 501 -6.46 -6.03 -28.00
C PRO A 501 -5.05 -5.59 -27.60
N PHE A 502 -4.25 -6.52 -27.12
CA PHE A 502 -2.86 -6.26 -26.75
C PHE A 502 -1.99 -6.28 -28.01
N THR A 503 -1.26 -5.20 -28.27
CA THR A 503 -0.21 -5.13 -29.29
C THR A 503 1.14 -4.79 -28.67
N PRO A 504 2.26 -5.42 -29.13
CA PRO A 504 3.58 -5.15 -28.57
C PRO A 504 4.01 -3.69 -28.66
N GLU A 505 3.53 -2.95 -29.65
CA GLU A 505 3.85 -1.54 -29.89
C GLU A 505 3.33 -0.65 -28.77
N GLN A 506 2.24 -1.03 -28.11
CA GLN A 506 1.66 -0.28 -26.97
C GLN A 506 2.64 -0.21 -25.79
N ILE A 507 3.49 -1.21 -25.59
CA ILE A 507 4.47 -1.27 -24.49
C ILE A 507 5.64 -0.32 -24.72
N LEU A 508 5.91 0.06 -25.96
CA LEU A 508 7.03 0.95 -26.30
C LEU A 508 6.81 2.40 -25.84
N SER A 509 5.56 2.78 -25.53
CA SER A 509 5.26 4.08 -24.93
C SER A 509 5.59 4.06 -23.44
N GLN A 510 6.48 4.92 -22.98
CA GLN A 510 6.80 5.07 -21.56
C GLN A 510 5.56 5.48 -20.73
N ASP A 511 4.60 6.16 -21.34
CA ASP A 511 3.40 6.65 -20.67
C ASP A 511 2.45 5.52 -20.26
N ILE A 512 2.36 4.43 -21.04
CA ILE A 512 1.55 3.25 -20.71
C ILE A 512 2.06 2.54 -19.44
N THR A 513 3.32 2.71 -19.08
CA THR A 513 3.88 2.18 -17.84
C THR A 513 3.40 2.93 -16.60
N ASN A 514 2.80 4.11 -16.78
CA ASN A 514 2.18 4.88 -15.72
C ASN A 514 0.75 4.37 -15.46
N PRO A 515 0.41 3.91 -14.24
CA PRO A 515 -0.91 3.36 -13.93
C PRO A 515 -2.09 4.31 -14.25
N LEU A 516 -1.92 5.59 -13.96
CA LEU A 516 -2.98 6.57 -14.24
C LEU A 516 -3.17 6.75 -15.76
N PHE A 517 -2.07 6.90 -16.51
CA PHE A 517 -2.16 7.01 -17.96
C PHE A 517 -2.79 5.76 -18.58
N LEU A 518 -2.38 4.58 -18.14
CA LEU A 518 -2.96 3.33 -18.63
C LEU A 518 -4.45 3.23 -18.34
N THR A 519 -4.89 3.63 -17.14
CA THR A 519 -6.32 3.68 -16.79
C THR A 519 -7.08 4.60 -17.72
N LEU A 520 -6.58 5.81 -17.94
CA LEU A 520 -7.21 6.80 -18.80
C LEU A 520 -7.20 6.37 -20.26
N TYR A 521 -6.10 5.77 -20.73
CA TYR A 521 -6.04 5.16 -22.06
C TYR A 521 -7.15 4.10 -22.24
N CYS A 522 -7.26 3.17 -21.29
CA CYS A 522 -8.26 2.12 -21.36
C CYS A 522 -9.70 2.67 -21.33
N GLN A 523 -9.95 3.69 -20.52
CA GLN A 523 -11.27 4.34 -20.43
C GLN A 523 -11.65 5.13 -21.70
N THR A 524 -10.66 5.64 -22.43
CA THR A 524 -10.87 6.47 -23.64
C THR A 524 -10.74 5.68 -24.94
N TYR A 525 -10.42 4.40 -24.88
CA TYR A 525 -10.24 3.56 -26.06
C TYR A 525 -11.54 3.38 -26.83
N VAL A 526 -11.50 3.65 -28.15
CA VAL A 526 -12.67 3.56 -29.05
C VAL A 526 -12.44 2.56 -30.21
N GLY A 527 -11.46 1.67 -30.08
CA GLY A 527 -11.22 0.62 -31.09
C GLY A 527 -10.24 1.03 -32.20
N ASP A 528 -9.53 2.13 -32.04
CA ASP A 528 -8.52 2.64 -32.99
C ASP A 528 -7.12 2.69 -32.40
N ASN A 529 -6.12 2.73 -33.23
CA ASN A 529 -4.73 3.03 -32.84
C ASN A 529 -4.52 4.55 -32.89
N ALA A 530 -5.11 5.25 -31.92
CA ALA A 530 -4.98 6.70 -31.87
C ALA A 530 -3.56 7.14 -31.49
N GLU A 531 -3.08 8.18 -32.14
CA GLU A 531 -1.82 8.85 -31.81
C GLU A 531 -1.86 9.50 -30.42
N LEU A 532 -0.73 9.62 -29.76
CA LEU A 532 -0.63 10.23 -28.43
C LEU A 532 -1.33 11.59 -28.29
N PRO A 533 -1.18 12.55 -29.22
CA PRO A 533 -1.89 13.81 -29.15
C PRO A 533 -3.42 13.67 -29.17
N VAL A 534 -3.94 12.69 -29.91
CA VAL A 534 -5.38 12.39 -29.98
C VAL A 534 -5.87 11.79 -28.66
N LEU A 535 -5.07 10.89 -28.05
CA LEU A 535 -5.38 10.31 -26.75
C LEU A 535 -5.44 11.37 -25.66
N TYR A 536 -4.49 12.30 -25.62
CA TYR A 536 -4.52 13.39 -24.65
C TYR A 536 -5.71 14.34 -24.87
N MET A 537 -6.11 14.56 -26.10
CA MET A 537 -7.32 15.36 -26.40
C MET A 537 -8.61 14.64 -25.95
N ARG A 538 -8.72 13.34 -26.19
CA ARG A 538 -9.84 12.54 -25.68
C ARG A 538 -9.90 12.56 -24.16
N LEU A 539 -8.75 12.43 -23.52
CA LEU A 539 -8.62 12.56 -22.08
C LEU A 539 -9.12 13.91 -21.57
N LEU A 540 -8.67 15.01 -22.18
CA LEU A 540 -9.14 16.34 -21.81
C LEU A 540 -10.65 16.49 -22.01
N ASN A 541 -11.21 15.95 -23.07
CA ASN A 541 -12.66 16.01 -23.31
C ASN A 541 -13.44 15.28 -22.20
N GLN A 542 -13.00 14.10 -21.78
CA GLN A 542 -13.60 13.39 -20.66
C GLN A 542 -13.47 14.17 -19.35
N GLN A 543 -12.28 14.70 -19.07
CA GLN A 543 -12.06 15.51 -17.87
C GLN A 543 -12.87 16.81 -17.90
N ASN A 544 -13.03 17.43 -19.06
CA ASN A 544 -13.89 18.61 -19.24
C ASN A 544 -15.32 18.32 -18.79
N LEU A 545 -15.93 17.24 -19.27
CA LEU A 545 -17.29 16.86 -18.88
C LEU A 545 -17.40 16.58 -17.37
N LYS A 546 -16.42 15.87 -16.78
CA LYS A 546 -16.39 15.59 -15.34
C LYS A 546 -16.26 16.88 -14.51
N ILE A 547 -15.33 17.75 -14.86
CA ILE A 547 -15.07 19.00 -14.14
C ILE A 547 -16.27 19.93 -14.27
N ASN A 548 -16.79 20.13 -15.46
CA ASN A 548 -17.96 20.98 -15.69
C ASN A 548 -19.17 20.51 -14.89
N LYS A 549 -19.46 19.19 -14.88
CA LYS A 549 -20.53 18.60 -14.08
C LYS A 549 -20.36 18.86 -12.58
N LYS A 550 -19.14 18.66 -12.05
CA LYS A 550 -18.84 18.88 -10.62
C LYS A 550 -18.92 20.36 -10.23
N ILE A 551 -18.47 21.26 -11.10
CA ILE A 551 -18.56 22.72 -10.85
C ILE A 551 -20.00 23.20 -10.87
N MET A 552 -20.82 22.73 -11.80
CA MET A 552 -22.25 23.05 -11.83
C MET A 552 -22.98 22.62 -10.55
N GLN A 553 -22.61 21.45 -9.99
CA GLN A 553 -23.17 20.99 -8.72
C GLN A 553 -22.75 21.87 -7.53
N VAL A 554 -21.49 22.32 -7.49
CA VAL A 554 -20.95 23.12 -6.37
C VAL A 554 -21.39 24.58 -6.41
N LEU A 555 -21.49 25.17 -7.60
CA LEU A 555 -21.80 26.59 -7.76
C LEU A 555 -23.31 26.88 -7.97
N GLU A 556 -24.16 25.86 -8.01
CA GLU A 556 -25.62 25.96 -8.30
C GLU A 556 -25.93 26.78 -9.55
N VAL A 557 -24.99 26.84 -10.50
CA VAL A 557 -25.14 27.65 -11.74
C VAL A 557 -26.05 26.93 -12.69
N LYS A 558 -27.24 27.46 -12.91
CA LYS A 558 -28.18 27.00 -13.93
C LYS A 558 -27.83 27.65 -15.27
N GLY A 559 -27.64 26.85 -16.32
CA GLY A 559 -27.51 27.34 -17.70
C GLY A 559 -26.13 27.19 -18.33
N TYR A 560 -25.20 26.49 -17.70
CA TYR A 560 -23.91 26.12 -18.32
C TYR A 560 -24.11 24.99 -19.33
N ASP A 561 -23.50 25.12 -20.50
CA ASP A 561 -23.40 24.02 -21.46
C ASP A 561 -22.29 23.06 -20.97
N LEU A 562 -22.65 21.81 -20.67
CA LEU A 562 -21.72 20.78 -20.24
C LEU A 562 -20.69 20.45 -21.33
N GLU A 563 -20.99 20.70 -22.57
CA GLU A 563 -20.16 20.43 -23.75
C GLU A 563 -19.20 21.57 -24.09
N GLU A 564 -19.30 22.73 -23.39
CA GLU A 564 -18.40 23.84 -23.64
C GLU A 564 -16.93 23.41 -23.30
N GLU A 565 -16.02 23.69 -24.24
CA GLU A 565 -14.59 23.30 -24.15
C GLU A 565 -13.79 24.19 -23.17
N ILE A 566 -14.31 24.34 -21.95
CA ILE A 566 -13.74 25.22 -20.93
C ILE A 566 -12.33 24.76 -20.56
N LEU A 567 -12.16 23.46 -20.31
CA LEU A 567 -10.87 22.90 -19.92
C LEU A 567 -9.81 23.09 -21.00
N GLN A 568 -10.17 22.88 -22.27
CA GLN A 568 -9.27 23.07 -23.41
C GLN A 568 -8.81 24.51 -23.51
N ASN A 569 -9.73 25.48 -23.31
CA ASN A 569 -9.42 26.90 -23.32
C ASN A 569 -8.48 27.27 -22.17
N VAL A 570 -8.72 26.76 -20.97
CA VAL A 570 -7.86 26.98 -19.79
C VAL A 570 -6.48 26.35 -19.99
N VAL A 571 -6.41 25.10 -20.45
CA VAL A 571 -5.15 24.41 -20.76
C VAL A 571 -4.37 25.14 -21.84
N GLY A 572 -5.03 25.63 -22.88
CA GLY A 572 -4.41 26.46 -23.93
C GLY A 572 -3.77 27.74 -23.35
N ALA A 573 -4.51 28.49 -22.53
CA ALA A 573 -3.99 29.70 -21.88
C ALA A 573 -2.82 29.41 -20.91
N ILE A 574 -2.87 28.31 -20.16
CA ILE A 574 -1.76 27.88 -19.32
C ILE A 574 -0.53 27.54 -20.20
N SER A 575 -0.73 26.84 -21.32
CA SER A 575 0.37 26.47 -22.22
C SER A 575 1.02 27.70 -22.88
N GLU A 576 0.25 28.72 -23.23
CA GLU A 576 0.77 30.01 -23.69
C GLU A 576 1.60 30.71 -22.61
N HIS A 577 1.17 30.64 -21.36
CA HIS A 577 1.89 31.20 -20.20
C HIS A 577 3.23 30.44 -19.99
N VAL A 578 3.22 29.10 -20.05
CA VAL A 578 4.40 28.25 -19.97
C VAL A 578 5.41 28.59 -21.07
N LEU A 579 4.96 28.74 -22.30
CA LEU A 579 5.80 29.16 -23.44
C LEU A 579 6.41 30.55 -23.23
N ALA A 580 5.65 31.50 -22.67
CA ALA A 580 6.14 32.85 -22.43
C ALA A 580 7.17 32.90 -21.29
N SER A 581 6.98 32.12 -20.25
CA SER A 581 7.87 32.04 -19.07
C SER A 581 9.06 31.11 -19.27
N SER A 582 9.02 30.23 -20.26
CA SER A 582 9.98 29.12 -20.45
C SER A 582 10.16 28.23 -19.23
N LYS A 583 9.12 28.09 -18.40
CA LYS A 583 9.12 27.27 -17.18
C LYS A 583 7.96 26.29 -17.22
N LYS A 584 8.24 24.99 -17.02
CA LYS A 584 7.21 23.94 -16.92
C LYS A 584 6.38 24.02 -15.62
N THR A 585 6.81 24.81 -14.67
CA THR A 585 6.14 25.05 -13.39
C THR A 585 5.76 26.52 -13.23
N PHE A 586 4.61 26.81 -12.68
CA PHE A 586 4.05 28.15 -12.58
C PHE A 586 3.33 28.34 -11.24
N LEU A 587 3.31 29.57 -10.73
CA LEU A 587 2.60 29.86 -9.47
C LEU A 587 1.09 29.79 -9.69
N LYS A 588 0.37 29.23 -8.73
CA LYS A 588 -1.11 29.16 -8.76
C LYS A 588 -1.75 30.53 -8.96
N GLU A 589 -1.20 31.55 -8.28
CA GLU A 589 -1.66 32.91 -8.41
C GLU A 589 -1.49 33.50 -9.82
N GLU A 590 -0.47 33.08 -10.57
CA GLU A 590 -0.27 33.52 -11.96
C GLU A 590 -1.38 32.96 -12.82
N ILE A 591 -1.74 31.67 -12.64
CA ILE A 591 -2.84 31.02 -13.36
C ILE A 591 -4.20 31.60 -12.97
N GLU A 592 -4.43 31.90 -11.69
CA GLU A 592 -5.66 32.54 -11.23
C GLU A 592 -5.93 33.90 -11.90
N ARG A 593 -4.88 34.59 -12.38
CA ARG A 593 -4.95 35.93 -13.01
C ARG A 593 -5.03 35.90 -14.54
N LEU A 594 -5.00 34.73 -15.17
CA LEU A 594 -5.10 34.65 -16.65
C LEU A 594 -6.42 35.22 -17.15
N SER A 595 -6.38 35.92 -18.28
CA SER A 595 -7.55 36.56 -18.91
C SER A 595 -8.61 35.55 -19.34
N VAL A 596 -8.25 34.30 -19.55
CA VAL A 596 -9.17 33.22 -19.93
C VAL A 596 -10.35 33.10 -18.95
N TRP A 597 -10.15 33.31 -17.67
CA TRP A 597 -11.22 33.22 -16.66
C TRP A 597 -12.29 34.30 -16.84
N GLN A 598 -11.90 35.51 -17.22
CA GLN A 598 -12.84 36.60 -17.50
C GLN A 598 -13.64 36.30 -18.79
N ASN A 599 -12.96 35.74 -19.80
CA ASN A 599 -13.58 35.41 -21.08
C ASN A 599 -14.63 34.29 -20.95
N ILE A 600 -14.37 33.33 -20.07
CA ILE A 600 -15.26 32.17 -19.81
C ILE A 600 -16.33 32.52 -18.75
N GLY A 601 -16.11 33.55 -17.92
CA GLY A 601 -17.03 33.94 -16.85
C GLY A 601 -17.03 33.00 -15.63
N ILE A 602 -15.94 32.27 -15.41
CA ILE A 602 -15.80 31.29 -14.32
C ILE A 602 -14.83 31.78 -13.26
N VAL A 603 -15.11 31.43 -12.00
CA VAL A 603 -14.20 31.66 -10.88
C VAL A 603 -13.02 30.70 -10.96
N SER A 604 -11.78 31.23 -11.05
CA SER A 604 -10.56 30.46 -11.26
C SER A 604 -10.28 29.40 -10.17
N ARG A 605 -10.37 29.78 -8.89
CA ARG A 605 -9.97 28.91 -7.75
C ARG A 605 -10.73 27.59 -7.68
N PRO A 606 -12.06 27.55 -7.70
CA PRO A 606 -12.80 26.29 -7.70
C PRO A 606 -12.47 25.41 -8.90
N TYR A 607 -12.27 26.03 -10.07
CA TYR A 607 -11.95 25.30 -11.30
C TYR A 607 -10.56 24.66 -11.24
N ILE A 608 -9.54 25.42 -10.82
CA ILE A 608 -8.18 24.91 -10.62
C ILE A 608 -8.17 23.79 -9.58
N THR A 609 -8.93 23.91 -8.49
CA THR A 609 -9.06 22.85 -7.49
C THR A 609 -9.61 21.56 -8.11
N LYS A 610 -10.60 21.66 -9.00
CA LYS A 610 -11.12 20.49 -9.72
C LYS A 610 -10.10 19.92 -10.72
N MET A 611 -9.34 20.75 -11.44
CA MET A 611 -8.24 20.29 -12.30
C MET A 611 -7.18 19.51 -11.51
N LEU A 612 -6.90 19.91 -10.27
CA LEU A 612 -6.00 19.19 -9.37
C LEU A 612 -6.59 17.85 -8.92
N GLN A 613 -7.88 17.82 -8.57
CA GLN A 613 -8.58 16.61 -8.14
C GLN A 613 -8.72 15.59 -9.27
N GLU A 614 -9.01 16.04 -10.48
CA GLU A 614 -9.16 15.17 -11.65
C GLU A 614 -7.82 14.84 -12.34
N GLY A 615 -6.68 15.24 -11.78
CA GLY A 615 -5.35 14.87 -12.28
C GLY A 615 -4.95 15.50 -13.61
N VAL A 616 -5.49 16.68 -13.93
CA VAL A 616 -5.02 17.50 -15.07
C VAL A 616 -3.77 18.29 -14.68
N LEU A 617 -3.81 18.87 -13.48
CA LEU A 617 -2.70 19.57 -12.86
C LEU A 617 -2.28 18.89 -11.57
N HIS A 618 -1.03 19.10 -11.19
CA HIS A 618 -0.49 18.78 -9.88
C HIS A 618 0.09 20.02 -9.23
N SER A 619 0.23 19.98 -7.90
CA SER A 619 0.83 21.09 -7.16
C SER A 619 1.88 20.60 -6.17
N PHE A 620 2.83 21.49 -5.87
CA PHE A 620 3.74 21.38 -4.73
C PHE A 620 3.96 22.75 -4.14
N ILE A 621 4.38 22.80 -2.88
CA ILE A 621 4.56 24.07 -2.18
C ILE A 621 6.05 24.45 -2.18
N ARG A 622 6.35 25.67 -2.63
CA ARG A 622 7.65 26.30 -2.52
C ARG A 622 7.59 27.48 -1.52
N ASN A 623 8.77 28.07 -1.24
CA ASN A 623 8.85 29.23 -0.36
C ASN A 623 8.08 30.46 -0.90
N ASP A 624 7.91 30.54 -2.22
CA ASP A 624 7.22 31.60 -2.95
C ASP A 624 5.73 31.32 -3.20
N GLY A 625 5.21 30.14 -2.79
CA GLY A 625 3.80 29.82 -2.91
C GLY A 625 3.49 28.42 -3.44
N GLU A 626 2.21 28.17 -3.68
CA GLU A 626 1.75 26.93 -4.32
C GLU A 626 2.07 26.98 -5.82
N THR A 627 2.91 26.04 -6.25
CA THR A 627 3.38 25.93 -7.64
C THR A 627 2.64 24.78 -8.33
N LEU A 628 2.12 25.03 -9.52
CA LEU A 628 1.37 24.08 -10.34
C LEU A 628 2.22 23.59 -11.52
N TYR A 629 1.89 22.39 -12.02
CA TYR A 629 2.44 21.81 -13.25
C TYR A 629 1.46 20.80 -13.86
N PHE A 630 1.57 20.50 -15.14
CA PHE A 630 0.73 19.48 -15.78
C PHE A 630 1.04 18.08 -15.22
N ALA A 631 0.03 17.26 -15.06
CA ALA A 631 0.14 15.91 -14.49
C ALA A 631 1.08 15.00 -15.29
N TYR A 632 1.18 15.25 -16.60
CA TYR A 632 2.02 14.51 -17.53
C TYR A 632 2.95 15.45 -18.28
N ASP A 633 4.25 15.16 -18.28
CA ASP A 633 5.23 15.96 -19.02
C ASP A 633 4.94 15.97 -20.52
N GLN A 634 4.56 14.83 -21.09
CA GLN A 634 4.18 14.71 -22.49
C GLN A 634 2.93 15.55 -22.81
N MET A 635 1.94 15.60 -21.94
CA MET A 635 0.76 16.45 -22.10
C MET A 635 1.15 17.93 -22.14
N ASN A 636 2.00 18.37 -21.21
CA ASN A 636 2.53 19.73 -21.24
C ASN A 636 3.20 20.04 -22.58
N ASP A 637 4.10 19.17 -23.04
CA ASP A 637 4.90 19.40 -24.23
C ASP A 637 4.05 19.39 -25.52
N ILE A 638 3.03 18.53 -25.61
CA ILE A 638 2.06 18.50 -26.71
C ILE A 638 1.23 19.78 -26.76
N PHE A 639 0.70 20.25 -25.61
CA PHE A 639 -0.09 21.47 -25.61
C PHE A 639 0.73 22.73 -25.81
N CYS A 640 1.95 22.77 -25.26
CA CYS A 640 2.90 23.83 -25.55
C CYS A 640 3.30 23.84 -27.04
N ALA A 641 3.47 22.68 -27.67
CA ALA A 641 3.72 22.60 -29.10
C ALA A 641 2.56 23.16 -29.94
N LYS A 642 1.32 22.80 -29.62
CA LYS A 642 0.12 23.37 -30.27
C LYS A 642 0.04 24.89 -30.08
N ALA A 643 0.31 25.39 -28.87
CA ALA A 643 0.32 26.83 -28.60
C ALA A 643 1.47 27.53 -29.37
N ALA A 644 2.65 26.92 -29.49
CA ALA A 644 3.75 27.45 -30.30
C ALA A 644 3.36 27.57 -31.78
N VAL A 645 2.76 26.53 -32.35
CA VAL A 645 2.28 26.53 -33.75
C VAL A 645 1.15 27.56 -33.99
N ALA A 646 0.32 27.83 -32.98
CA ALA A 646 -0.69 28.89 -33.06
C ALA A 646 -0.08 30.30 -32.96
N LYS A 647 0.95 30.48 -32.13
CA LYS A 647 1.66 31.74 -31.90
C LYS A 647 2.53 32.15 -33.09
N TYR A 648 3.33 31.22 -33.62
CA TYR A 648 4.24 31.47 -34.75
C TYR A 648 3.55 31.12 -36.07
N LYS A 649 3.19 32.16 -36.83
CA LYS A 649 2.29 32.00 -37.98
C LYS A 649 2.98 31.51 -39.22
N THR A 650 4.30 31.72 -39.37
CA THR A 650 5.07 31.36 -40.57
C THR A 650 6.05 30.21 -40.27
N LYS A 651 6.46 29.49 -41.31
CA LYS A 651 7.48 28.44 -41.23
C LYS A 651 8.77 28.96 -40.62
N ASP A 652 9.25 30.11 -41.08
CA ASP A 652 10.53 30.69 -40.66
C ASP A 652 10.48 31.15 -39.19
N GLU A 653 9.35 31.73 -38.72
CA GLU A 653 9.20 32.09 -37.32
C GLU A 653 9.25 30.85 -36.41
N LEU A 654 8.60 29.76 -36.81
CA LEU A 654 8.56 28.53 -36.02
C LEU A 654 9.94 27.81 -36.05
N LYS A 655 10.62 27.76 -37.20
CA LYS A 655 11.99 27.24 -37.27
C LYS A 655 12.99 28.10 -36.45
N ASN A 656 12.83 29.40 -36.45
CA ASN A 656 13.63 30.29 -35.62
C ASN A 656 13.40 30.04 -34.12
N TYR A 657 12.14 29.78 -33.70
CA TYR A 657 11.85 29.39 -32.34
C TYR A 657 12.52 28.05 -31.97
N LEU A 658 12.46 27.04 -32.84
CA LEU A 658 13.14 25.76 -32.65
C LEU A 658 14.64 25.97 -32.41
N ILE A 659 15.31 26.75 -33.28
CA ILE A 659 16.76 26.92 -33.23
C ILE A 659 17.20 27.82 -32.07
N ASN A 660 16.56 28.98 -31.90
CA ASN A 660 17.07 30.02 -31.01
C ASN A 660 16.59 29.87 -29.57
N ASP A 661 15.44 29.19 -29.33
CA ASP A 661 14.87 29.03 -28.01
C ASP A 661 14.97 27.59 -27.51
N LEU A 662 14.57 26.58 -28.29
CA LEU A 662 14.56 25.20 -27.82
C LEU A 662 15.91 24.50 -27.94
N LEU A 663 16.65 24.71 -29.03
CA LEU A 663 18.01 24.15 -29.24
C LEU A 663 19.13 25.04 -28.66
N LYS A 664 18.76 26.13 -27.97
CA LYS A 664 19.71 26.99 -27.30
C LYS A 664 20.55 26.24 -26.27
N LEU A 665 21.88 26.39 -26.39
CA LEU A 665 22.83 25.75 -25.49
C LEU A 665 22.82 26.41 -24.10
N ASP A 666 23.02 25.62 -23.08
CA ASP A 666 23.22 26.05 -21.70
C ASP A 666 24.68 26.55 -21.49
N ASN A 667 25.02 26.89 -20.23
CA ASN A 667 26.37 27.35 -19.86
C ASN A 667 27.45 26.27 -20.03
N TYR A 668 27.08 25.02 -20.23
CA TYR A 668 27.97 23.87 -20.44
C TYR A 668 28.08 23.48 -21.92
N GLY A 669 27.43 24.23 -22.81
CA GLY A 669 27.42 23.97 -24.25
C GLY A 669 26.53 22.79 -24.66
N GLN A 670 25.53 22.44 -23.85
CA GLN A 670 24.57 21.37 -24.12
C GLN A 670 23.17 21.94 -24.31
N VAL A 671 22.35 21.26 -25.12
CA VAL A 671 20.92 21.56 -25.23
C VAL A 671 20.23 21.18 -23.92
N LYS A 672 19.46 22.11 -23.37
CA LYS A 672 18.76 21.87 -22.11
C LYS A 672 17.87 20.63 -22.22
N TYR A 673 18.07 19.68 -21.30
CA TYR A 673 17.33 18.42 -21.26
C TYR A 673 15.81 18.64 -21.26
N GLU A 674 15.35 19.63 -20.51
CA GLU A 674 13.92 20.01 -20.38
C GLU A 674 13.26 20.45 -21.70
N ASN A 675 14.04 20.93 -22.67
CA ASN A 675 13.55 21.39 -23.96
C ASN A 675 13.47 20.26 -25.02
N ARG A 676 14.12 19.13 -24.79
CA ARG A 676 14.27 18.06 -25.82
C ARG A 676 12.90 17.49 -26.24
N SER A 677 12.07 17.12 -25.28
CA SER A 677 10.73 16.60 -25.56
C SER A 677 9.83 17.64 -26.22
N LEU A 678 9.87 18.89 -25.77
CA LEU A 678 9.11 19.98 -26.40
C LEU A 678 9.56 20.22 -27.85
N TYR A 679 10.88 20.19 -28.10
CA TYR A 679 11.42 20.30 -29.46
C TYR A 679 10.81 19.24 -30.40
N VAL A 680 10.83 17.98 -29.99
CA VAL A 680 10.27 16.86 -30.77
C VAL A 680 8.78 17.04 -31.04
N ASN A 681 8.01 17.48 -30.05
CA ASN A 681 6.58 17.73 -30.19
C ASN A 681 6.28 18.94 -31.10
N VAL A 682 7.10 19.99 -31.06
CA VAL A 682 6.96 21.14 -31.98
C VAL A 682 7.32 20.72 -33.41
N CYS A 683 8.33 19.86 -33.61
CA CYS A 683 8.63 19.30 -34.92
C CYS A 683 7.44 18.47 -35.46
N ALA A 684 6.79 17.66 -34.62
CA ALA A 684 5.60 16.92 -35.00
C ALA A 684 4.46 17.85 -35.44
N ALA A 685 4.15 18.86 -34.62
CA ALA A 685 3.11 19.82 -34.92
C ALA A 685 3.45 20.72 -36.15
N TYR A 686 4.74 20.98 -36.39
CA TYR A 686 5.22 21.65 -37.61
C TYR A 686 4.91 20.81 -38.86
N ALA A 687 5.25 19.52 -38.81
CA ALA A 687 5.00 18.60 -39.92
C ALA A 687 3.51 18.48 -40.25
N GLU A 688 2.65 18.38 -39.24
CA GLU A 688 1.20 18.38 -39.43
C GLU A 688 0.69 19.65 -40.08
N LYS A 689 1.19 20.83 -39.66
CA LYS A 689 0.72 22.11 -40.17
C LYS A 689 1.21 22.39 -41.60
N TYR A 690 2.42 22.06 -41.92
CA TYR A 690 3.09 22.49 -43.16
C TYR A 690 3.34 21.36 -44.18
N GLY A 691 3.10 20.09 -43.80
CA GLY A 691 3.27 18.93 -44.68
C GLY A 691 4.74 18.63 -45.02
N GLU A 692 5.66 19.06 -44.17
CA GLU A 692 7.12 18.85 -44.34
C GLU A 692 7.79 18.70 -42.98
N GLU A 693 8.85 17.94 -42.90
CA GLU A 693 9.66 17.77 -41.68
C GLU A 693 10.66 18.93 -41.53
N CYS A 694 11.06 19.22 -40.27
CA CYS A 694 12.03 20.27 -39.94
C CYS A 694 13.30 19.72 -39.27
N ILE A 695 13.72 18.50 -39.64
CA ILE A 695 14.86 17.80 -39.07
C ILE A 695 16.20 18.55 -39.36
N ASP A 696 16.24 19.36 -40.44
CA ASP A 696 17.33 20.24 -40.78
C ASP A 696 17.75 21.18 -39.63
N THR A 697 16.84 21.50 -38.73
CA THR A 697 17.16 22.29 -37.55
C THR A 697 18.16 21.61 -36.61
N LEU A 698 18.25 20.28 -36.61
CA LEU A 698 19.23 19.52 -35.81
C LEU A 698 20.67 19.76 -36.27
N GLU A 699 20.89 20.13 -37.52
CA GLU A 699 22.24 20.44 -38.04
C GLU A 699 22.86 21.65 -37.33
N THR A 700 22.03 22.51 -36.75
CA THR A 700 22.51 23.69 -35.98
C THR A 700 23.11 23.29 -34.62
N VAL A 701 22.84 22.08 -34.11
CA VAL A 701 23.38 21.59 -32.85
C VAL A 701 24.83 21.14 -33.03
N VAL A 702 25.77 21.92 -32.50
CA VAL A 702 27.25 21.68 -32.66
C VAL A 702 27.70 20.47 -31.85
N ASN A 703 27.12 20.25 -30.67
CA ASN A 703 27.47 19.11 -29.81
C ASN A 703 26.95 17.80 -30.44
N LYS A 704 27.90 16.91 -30.80
CA LYS A 704 27.53 15.64 -31.45
C LYS A 704 26.74 14.69 -30.60
N GLU A 705 26.93 14.69 -29.28
CA GLU A 705 26.23 13.82 -28.34
C GLU A 705 24.78 14.28 -28.19
N ASP A 706 24.55 15.58 -27.96
CA ASP A 706 23.21 16.18 -27.92
C ASP A 706 22.45 15.99 -29.24
N ARG A 707 23.15 16.17 -30.38
CA ARG A 707 22.53 15.95 -31.69
C ARG A 707 22.05 14.49 -31.83
N ARG A 708 22.87 13.53 -31.41
CA ARG A 708 22.57 12.10 -31.48
C ARG A 708 21.39 11.72 -30.58
N GLU A 709 21.33 12.28 -29.38
CA GLU A 709 20.24 12.04 -28.44
C GLU A 709 18.92 12.65 -28.93
N LEU A 710 18.94 13.90 -29.38
CA LEU A 710 17.76 14.57 -29.95
C LEU A 710 17.27 13.86 -31.21
N PHE A 711 18.19 13.38 -32.05
CA PHE A 711 17.85 12.58 -33.19
C PHE A 711 17.19 11.25 -32.81
N ALA A 712 17.71 10.57 -31.81
CA ALA A 712 17.10 9.32 -31.29
C ALA A 712 15.67 9.56 -30.76
N GLU A 713 15.46 10.68 -30.05
CA GLU A 713 14.13 11.05 -29.56
C GLU A 713 13.19 11.44 -30.73
N TYR A 714 13.69 12.15 -31.71
CA TYR A 714 12.94 12.47 -32.92
C TYR A 714 12.51 11.20 -33.68
N VAL A 715 13.43 10.25 -33.90
CA VAL A 715 13.09 8.96 -34.53
C VAL A 715 12.09 8.16 -33.73
N LYS A 716 12.20 8.13 -32.40
CA LYS A 716 11.17 7.51 -31.54
C LYS A 716 9.81 8.15 -31.76
N SER A 717 9.73 9.46 -31.96
CA SER A 717 8.45 10.14 -32.18
C SER A 717 7.74 9.71 -33.46
N LEU A 718 8.46 9.21 -34.48
CA LEU A 718 7.89 8.70 -35.71
C LEU A 718 6.97 7.48 -35.51
N GLN A 719 7.10 6.79 -34.38
CA GLN A 719 6.27 5.63 -34.06
C GLN A 719 4.80 6.01 -33.74
N TRP A 720 4.57 7.23 -33.27
CA TRP A 720 3.23 7.72 -32.88
C TRP A 720 2.76 8.92 -33.68
N ARG A 721 3.50 9.30 -34.75
CA ARG A 721 3.17 10.39 -35.68
C ARG A 721 2.69 9.84 -37.01
N ASN A 722 1.95 10.64 -37.75
CA ASN A 722 1.64 10.35 -39.12
C ASN A 722 2.91 10.48 -39.97
N ILE A 723 3.43 9.36 -40.50
CA ILE A 723 4.67 9.29 -41.26
C ILE A 723 4.54 9.70 -42.72
N VAL A 724 3.36 10.14 -43.16
CA VAL A 724 3.09 10.55 -44.56
C VAL A 724 3.99 11.71 -45.00
N TYR A 725 4.53 12.45 -44.06
CA TYR A 725 5.42 13.61 -44.34
C TYR A 725 6.92 13.26 -44.44
N LEU A 726 7.32 12.01 -44.32
CA LEU A 726 8.71 11.57 -44.51
C LEU A 726 9.02 11.56 -46.02
N SER A 727 9.73 12.58 -46.48
CA SER A 727 10.33 12.61 -47.85
C SER A 727 11.58 11.73 -47.92
N LEU A 728 11.98 11.33 -49.14
CA LEU A 728 13.23 10.61 -49.38
C LEU A 728 14.45 11.41 -48.86
N GLU A 729 14.43 12.74 -48.97
CA GLU A 729 15.49 13.61 -48.44
C GLU A 729 15.59 13.54 -46.92
N VAL A 730 14.46 13.48 -46.22
CA VAL A 730 14.43 13.29 -44.77
C VAL A 730 14.97 11.91 -44.38
N VAL A 731 14.63 10.87 -45.15
CA VAL A 731 15.16 9.52 -44.95
C VAL A 731 16.66 9.47 -45.17
N ASP A 732 17.18 10.13 -46.22
CA ASP A 732 18.64 10.25 -46.49
C ASP A 732 19.36 11.03 -45.37
N THR A 733 18.74 12.09 -44.84
CA THR A 733 19.26 12.84 -43.68
C THR A 733 19.29 11.96 -42.44
N LEU A 734 18.25 11.12 -42.22
CA LEU A 734 18.18 10.14 -41.13
C LEU A 734 19.31 9.09 -41.21
N TYR A 735 19.82 8.78 -42.42
CA TYR A 735 20.93 7.84 -42.60
C TYR A 735 22.33 8.49 -42.46
N THR A 736 22.42 9.83 -42.59
CA THR A 736 23.68 10.58 -42.54
C THR A 736 24.03 11.19 -41.20
N ILE A 737 23.08 11.39 -40.34
CA ILE A 737 23.23 11.85 -38.95
C ILE A 737 23.58 10.71 -38.01
#